data_04e992b722271bd9d750011d055ba8eb
#
_entry.id   04e992b722271bd9d750011d055ba8eb
#
_cell.length_a   1.000
_cell.length_b   1.000
_cell.length_c   1.000
_cell.angle_alpha   90.00
_cell.angle_beta   90.00
_cell.angle_gamma   90.00
#
_symmetry.space_group_name_H-M   'P 1'
#
loop_
_entity.id
_entity.type
_entity.pdbx_description
1 polymer ?
#
loop_
_entity_poly.entity_id
_entity_poly.type
_entity_poly.pdbx_seq_one_letter_code
_entity_poly.pdbx_strand_id
1 'polypeptide(L)'
;MATEVDSIYKLKRNQFKRNILNRKSLIKMKEHKELIAALISGITILFAWMFESHLTSTAFVFLHLLAFIIGGYAKAKEGITETITNKELNVEMLMIFAAIGSAIIGYWTEGAILIFIFALSGALETYTLNKSNKEISSLMNLQPEEAIIVKNGVEKKVPVDTLQVKDTVLIRAGERIPADGKISKGTTSVDESAITGESLPVEKTHSEEVYAGTVALNGTITIEITKPANETLFQKIIELVQQAKDEKSPSQLFIERFEGTYVKIVLAVVFLMMFLPYLLFNWTLSESIYRAMILLVVASPCALVASIMPATLSAISSSAKNGVLFKGGVHVENLSHIKAVAFDKTGTLTNGKPVVTEAFYKEKDNQNQTLKIVAAIEKYSTHPLAQSIVQFTKEKGLDELASEVLDMTTISGNGISAVVDGDHWKIGKADFVGKEDAMSFLHGVANNLANEGKTIVFAKKNNEITAVFALKDTIRKDAKNAIALLKKHGITTVMLTGDNELTAKIIAKEAGIDSYIANCLPEEKVTHVKQLREKYKNVSMVGDGINDAPALASANVGIAMGEGTDVAMETADVVLMKNDLTKITEAMAISTKMNKIIKQNVFFSLSIILILILSNFFQLLDLPLGVIGHEGSTILVILNGLRLLK
;
A
#
# COMPACT_ATOMS: atom_id res chain seq x y z
N MET A 1 36.87 15.16 -47.51
CA MET A 1 36.94 14.20 -46.34
C MET A 1 36.17 14.66 -45.10
N ALA A 2 36.36 15.83 -44.53
CA ALA A 2 35.61 16.25 -43.33
C ALA A 2 34.10 16.42 -43.56
N THR A 3 33.66 16.91 -44.70
CA THR A 3 32.25 17.12 -45.06
C THR A 3 31.51 15.82 -45.35
N GLU A 4 32.15 14.77 -45.85
CA GLU A 4 31.55 13.47 -46.10
C GLU A 4 31.35 12.65 -44.81
N VAL A 5 32.29 12.75 -43.85
CA VAL A 5 32.16 12.08 -42.55
C VAL A 5 31.00 12.67 -41.76
N ASP A 6 30.81 13.99 -41.78
CA ASP A 6 29.71 14.67 -41.09
C ASP A 6 28.34 14.34 -41.69
N SER A 7 28.25 14.13 -43.02
CA SER A 7 27.02 13.68 -43.68
C SER A 7 26.64 12.23 -43.34
N ILE A 8 27.63 11.34 -43.25
CA ILE A 8 27.42 9.94 -42.85
C ILE A 8 27.01 9.83 -41.35
N TYR A 9 27.59 10.67 -40.50
CA TYR A 9 27.20 10.73 -39.07
C TYR A 9 25.77 11.25 -38.87
N LYS A 10 25.35 12.28 -39.65
CA LYS A 10 23.96 12.79 -39.66
C LYS A 10 22.96 11.75 -40.19
N LEU A 11 23.31 11.01 -41.24
CA LEU A 11 22.47 9.94 -41.79
C LEU A 11 22.30 8.78 -40.79
N LYS A 12 23.37 8.30 -40.16
CA LYS A 12 23.29 7.26 -39.11
C LYS A 12 22.50 7.71 -37.89
N ARG A 13 22.67 8.96 -37.46
CA ARG A 13 21.91 9.55 -36.32
C ARG A 13 20.41 9.68 -36.66
N ASN A 14 20.07 10.03 -37.89
CA ASN A 14 18.69 10.11 -38.32
C ASN A 14 18.04 8.72 -38.52
N GLN A 15 18.79 7.72 -38.99
CA GLN A 15 18.32 6.34 -39.04
C GLN A 15 18.14 5.76 -37.61
N PHE A 16 19.04 6.04 -36.69
CA PHE A 16 18.92 5.62 -35.30
C PHE A 16 17.71 6.28 -34.61
N LYS A 17 17.50 7.59 -34.80
CA LYS A 17 16.29 8.28 -34.30
C LYS A 17 15.00 7.71 -34.91
N ARG A 18 15.02 7.40 -36.21
CA ARG A 18 13.88 6.81 -36.92
C ARG A 18 13.56 5.39 -36.42
N ASN A 19 14.58 4.60 -36.15
CA ASN A 19 14.42 3.25 -35.57
C ASN A 19 13.89 3.29 -34.13
N ILE A 20 14.33 4.25 -33.30
CA ILE A 20 13.81 4.44 -31.94
C ILE A 20 12.36 4.95 -31.97
N LEU A 21 12.04 5.90 -32.88
CA LEU A 21 10.67 6.37 -33.07
C LEU A 21 9.74 5.26 -33.56
N ASN A 22 10.18 4.45 -34.54
CA ASN A 22 9.43 3.29 -35.02
C ASN A 22 9.25 2.22 -33.93
N ARG A 23 10.27 1.97 -33.11
CA ARG A 23 10.17 1.01 -31.99
C ARG A 23 9.22 1.50 -30.89
N LYS A 24 9.26 2.81 -30.56
CA LYS A 24 8.29 3.42 -29.61
C LYS A 24 6.87 3.44 -30.18
N SER A 25 6.69 3.67 -31.48
CA SER A 25 5.36 3.64 -32.11
C SER A 25 4.81 2.22 -32.20
N LEU A 26 5.65 1.22 -32.50
CA LEU A 26 5.26 -0.20 -32.50
C LEU A 26 4.88 -0.72 -31.10
N ILE A 27 5.59 -0.27 -30.05
CA ILE A 27 5.24 -0.60 -28.65
C ILE A 27 3.89 0.03 -28.28
N LYS A 28 3.68 1.32 -28.60
CA LYS A 28 2.38 1.98 -28.41
C LYS A 28 1.24 1.31 -29.20
N MET A 29 1.49 0.87 -30.42
CA MET A 29 0.50 0.12 -31.21
C MET A 29 0.16 -1.24 -30.57
N LYS A 30 1.11 -1.91 -29.95
CA LYS A 30 0.85 -3.15 -29.19
C LYS A 30 0.00 -2.90 -27.95
N GLU A 31 0.20 -1.78 -27.26
CA GLU A 31 -0.62 -1.39 -26.09
C GLU A 31 -2.07 -1.07 -26.47
N HIS A 32 -2.32 -0.56 -27.70
CA HIS A 32 -3.66 -0.15 -28.15
C HIS A 32 -4.26 -1.07 -29.24
N LYS A 33 -3.77 -2.31 -29.36
CA LYS A 33 -4.21 -3.25 -30.42
C LYS A 33 -5.73 -3.49 -30.41
N GLU A 34 -6.34 -3.58 -29.25
CA GLU A 34 -7.79 -3.80 -29.08
C GLU A 34 -8.61 -2.58 -29.52
N LEU A 35 -8.17 -1.38 -29.14
CA LEU A 35 -8.79 -0.14 -29.60
C LEU A 35 -8.67 0.03 -31.12
N ILE A 36 -7.52 -0.30 -31.70
CA ILE A 36 -7.30 -0.25 -33.14
C ILE A 36 -8.22 -1.24 -33.86
N ALA A 37 -8.35 -2.47 -33.34
CA ALA A 37 -9.24 -3.49 -33.90
C ALA A 37 -10.71 -3.05 -33.81
N ALA A 38 -11.15 -2.49 -32.69
CA ALA A 38 -12.48 -1.92 -32.55
C ALA A 38 -12.76 -0.79 -33.55
N LEU A 39 -11.84 0.15 -33.70
CA LEU A 39 -11.98 1.25 -34.66
C LEU A 39 -12.05 0.75 -36.12
N ILE A 40 -11.22 -0.23 -36.49
CA ILE A 40 -11.28 -0.83 -37.85
C ILE A 40 -12.62 -1.51 -38.08
N SER A 41 -13.11 -2.27 -37.07
CA SER A 41 -14.44 -2.89 -37.12
C SER A 41 -15.54 -1.83 -37.32
N GLY A 42 -15.51 -0.74 -36.52
CA GLY A 42 -16.47 0.36 -36.65
C GLY A 42 -16.43 1.06 -38.04
N ILE A 43 -15.23 1.30 -38.59
CA ILE A 43 -15.08 1.87 -39.95
C ILE A 43 -15.64 0.91 -40.99
N THR A 44 -15.41 -0.39 -40.87
CA THR A 44 -15.94 -1.41 -41.76
C THR A 44 -17.48 -1.44 -41.75
N ILE A 45 -18.10 -1.33 -40.57
CA ILE A 45 -19.56 -1.25 -40.41
C ILE A 45 -20.10 0.04 -41.05
N LEU A 46 -19.47 1.17 -40.75
CA LEU A 46 -19.86 2.46 -41.32
C LEU A 46 -19.80 2.43 -42.85
N PHE A 47 -18.74 1.84 -43.41
CA PHE A 47 -18.60 1.66 -44.85
C PHE A 47 -19.71 0.77 -45.40
N ALA A 48 -20.00 -0.38 -44.80
CA ALA A 48 -21.07 -1.28 -45.20
C ALA A 48 -22.44 -0.59 -45.20
N TRP A 49 -22.71 0.23 -44.17
CA TRP A 49 -23.96 0.99 -44.03
C TRP A 49 -24.07 2.13 -45.09
N MET A 50 -22.99 2.92 -45.30
CA MET A 50 -23.02 4.01 -46.26
C MET A 50 -23.23 3.52 -47.71
N PHE A 51 -22.72 2.35 -48.03
CA PHE A 51 -22.77 1.79 -49.38
C PHE A 51 -23.81 0.67 -49.54
N GLU A 52 -24.70 0.48 -48.57
CA GLU A 52 -25.68 -0.61 -48.53
C GLU A 52 -26.48 -0.72 -49.86
N SER A 53 -26.93 0.42 -50.43
CA SER A 53 -27.67 0.46 -51.70
C SER A 53 -26.84 0.07 -52.93
N HIS A 54 -25.50 0.04 -52.84
CA HIS A 54 -24.59 -0.27 -53.94
C HIS A 54 -23.93 -1.65 -53.78
N LEU A 55 -24.06 -2.28 -52.62
CA LEU A 55 -23.45 -3.57 -52.30
C LEU A 55 -24.37 -4.73 -52.74
N THR A 56 -23.75 -5.78 -53.27
CA THR A 56 -24.47 -7.06 -53.40
C THR A 56 -24.73 -7.67 -52.03
N SER A 57 -25.79 -8.45 -51.89
CA SER A 57 -26.09 -9.12 -50.63
C SER A 57 -24.90 -9.94 -50.06
N THR A 58 -24.13 -10.57 -50.96
CA THR A 58 -22.93 -11.33 -50.58
C THR A 58 -21.83 -10.43 -50.02
N ALA A 59 -21.60 -9.27 -50.68
CA ALA A 59 -20.59 -8.30 -50.23
C ALA A 59 -20.99 -7.66 -48.88
N PHE A 60 -22.28 -7.37 -48.69
CA PHE A 60 -22.82 -6.86 -47.42
C PHE A 60 -22.56 -7.83 -46.25
N VAL A 61 -22.94 -9.10 -46.42
CA VAL A 61 -22.69 -10.13 -45.42
C VAL A 61 -21.20 -10.31 -45.16
N PHE A 62 -20.35 -10.31 -46.20
CA PHE A 62 -18.90 -10.45 -46.05
C PHE A 62 -18.27 -9.32 -45.24
N LEU A 63 -18.67 -8.06 -45.46
CA LEU A 63 -18.17 -6.91 -44.69
C LEU A 63 -18.58 -7.00 -43.22
N HIS A 64 -19.81 -7.42 -42.91
CA HIS A 64 -20.24 -7.60 -41.56
C HIS A 64 -19.50 -8.76 -40.87
N LEU A 65 -19.28 -9.89 -41.54
CA LEU A 65 -18.45 -10.98 -41.04
C LEU A 65 -17.01 -10.53 -40.75
N LEU A 66 -16.44 -9.71 -41.65
CA LEU A 66 -15.10 -9.14 -41.42
C LEU A 66 -15.08 -8.24 -40.18
N ALA A 67 -16.09 -7.40 -39.98
CA ALA A 67 -16.24 -6.57 -38.80
C ALA A 67 -16.38 -7.39 -37.50
N PHE A 68 -17.16 -8.48 -37.55
CA PHE A 68 -17.30 -9.44 -36.44
C PHE A 68 -15.96 -10.05 -36.03
N ILE A 69 -15.20 -10.55 -37.03
CA ILE A 69 -13.91 -11.19 -36.79
C ILE A 69 -12.90 -10.20 -36.20
N ILE A 70 -12.75 -9.02 -36.81
CA ILE A 70 -11.78 -8.02 -36.38
C ILE A 70 -12.12 -7.47 -34.99
N GLY A 71 -13.38 -7.08 -34.75
CA GLY A 71 -13.83 -6.53 -33.49
C GLY A 71 -13.95 -7.58 -32.38
N GLY A 72 -14.51 -8.76 -32.71
CA GLY A 72 -14.84 -9.80 -31.75
C GLY A 72 -13.67 -10.71 -31.35
N TYR A 73 -12.58 -10.78 -32.11
CA TYR A 73 -11.51 -11.76 -31.89
C TYR A 73 -10.90 -11.73 -30.48
N ALA A 74 -10.58 -10.54 -29.98
CA ALA A 74 -9.93 -10.40 -28.67
C ALA A 74 -10.85 -10.90 -27.54
N LYS A 75 -12.10 -10.44 -27.52
CA LYS A 75 -13.11 -10.81 -26.53
C LYS A 75 -13.59 -12.26 -26.65
N ALA A 76 -13.69 -12.79 -27.88
CA ALA A 76 -13.99 -14.19 -28.09
C ALA A 76 -12.88 -15.10 -27.55
N LYS A 77 -11.63 -14.76 -27.77
CA LYS A 77 -10.49 -15.49 -27.24
C LYS A 77 -10.49 -15.45 -25.69
N GLU A 78 -10.72 -14.30 -25.10
CA GLU A 78 -10.81 -14.11 -23.65
C GLU A 78 -11.94 -14.98 -23.06
N GLY A 79 -13.16 -14.82 -23.57
CA GLY A 79 -14.35 -15.56 -23.11
C GLY A 79 -14.20 -17.07 -23.25
N ILE A 80 -13.63 -17.57 -24.36
CA ILE A 80 -13.37 -19.01 -24.55
C ILE A 80 -12.31 -19.50 -23.55
N THR A 81 -11.22 -18.75 -23.38
CA THR A 81 -10.13 -19.16 -22.46
C THR A 81 -10.64 -19.24 -21.03
N GLU A 82 -11.39 -18.22 -20.57
CA GLU A 82 -11.92 -18.19 -19.21
C GLU A 82 -13.01 -19.27 -19.00
N THR A 83 -13.89 -19.48 -19.98
CA THR A 83 -14.88 -20.54 -19.93
C THR A 83 -14.24 -21.92 -19.76
N ILE A 84 -13.14 -22.18 -20.48
CA ILE A 84 -12.42 -23.47 -20.37
C ILE A 84 -11.69 -23.57 -19.03
N THR A 85 -11.05 -22.50 -18.57
CA THR A 85 -10.26 -22.48 -17.33
C THR A 85 -11.15 -22.63 -16.10
N ASN A 86 -12.25 -21.87 -16.04
CA ASN A 86 -13.14 -21.83 -14.90
C ASN A 86 -14.23 -22.90 -14.95
N LYS A 87 -14.39 -23.60 -16.09
CA LYS A 87 -15.48 -24.57 -16.37
C LYS A 87 -16.89 -24.00 -16.17
N GLU A 88 -17.03 -22.70 -16.32
CA GLU A 88 -18.28 -21.95 -16.26
C GLU A 88 -18.37 -21.00 -17.45
N LEU A 89 -19.59 -20.80 -17.97
CA LEU A 89 -19.79 -19.91 -19.11
C LEU A 89 -19.54 -18.47 -18.69
N ASN A 90 -18.58 -17.83 -19.37
CA ASN A 90 -18.22 -16.46 -19.13
C ASN A 90 -19.21 -15.48 -19.78
N VAL A 91 -19.33 -14.27 -19.21
CA VAL A 91 -20.25 -13.22 -19.65
C VAL A 91 -19.94 -12.75 -21.06
N GLU A 92 -18.66 -12.69 -21.48
CA GLU A 92 -18.26 -12.35 -22.84
C GLU A 92 -18.87 -13.27 -23.89
N MET A 93 -19.06 -14.55 -23.56
CA MET A 93 -19.70 -15.51 -24.44
C MET A 93 -21.17 -15.20 -24.69
N LEU A 94 -21.89 -14.60 -23.71
CA LEU A 94 -23.27 -14.17 -23.90
C LEU A 94 -23.41 -13.12 -24.99
N MET A 95 -22.47 -12.14 -25.02
CA MET A 95 -22.43 -11.10 -26.04
C MET A 95 -22.15 -11.66 -27.43
N ILE A 96 -21.24 -12.63 -27.52
CA ILE A 96 -20.90 -13.30 -28.77
C ILE A 96 -22.08 -14.12 -29.28
N PHE A 97 -22.75 -14.85 -28.40
CA PHE A 97 -23.96 -15.60 -28.78
C PHE A 97 -25.10 -14.69 -29.25
N ALA A 98 -25.28 -13.53 -28.60
CA ALA A 98 -26.25 -12.54 -29.03
C ALA A 98 -25.94 -11.98 -30.43
N ALA A 99 -24.66 -11.67 -30.71
CA ALA A 99 -24.25 -11.18 -32.02
C ALA A 99 -24.44 -12.24 -33.11
N ILE A 100 -24.05 -13.48 -32.86
CA ILE A 100 -24.24 -14.60 -33.79
C ILE A 100 -25.74 -14.87 -34.00
N GLY A 101 -26.52 -14.90 -32.93
CA GLY A 101 -27.97 -15.09 -33.00
C GLY A 101 -28.67 -14.01 -33.83
N SER A 102 -28.29 -12.74 -33.63
CA SER A 102 -28.80 -11.61 -34.45
C SER A 102 -28.46 -11.76 -35.93
N ALA A 103 -27.24 -12.18 -36.25
CA ALA A 103 -26.82 -12.43 -37.63
C ALA A 103 -27.60 -13.57 -38.27
N ILE A 104 -27.88 -14.66 -37.57
CA ILE A 104 -28.65 -15.83 -38.06
C ILE A 104 -30.08 -15.43 -38.43
N ILE A 105 -30.72 -14.55 -37.65
CA ILE A 105 -32.07 -14.07 -37.96
C ILE A 105 -32.12 -12.88 -38.93
N GLY A 106 -30.96 -12.50 -39.53
CA GLY A 106 -30.88 -11.50 -40.57
C GLY A 106 -30.52 -10.08 -40.12
N TYR A 107 -30.35 -9.82 -38.82
CA TYR A 107 -30.00 -8.52 -38.23
C TYR A 107 -28.47 -8.31 -38.19
N TRP A 108 -27.81 -8.37 -39.36
CA TRP A 108 -26.37 -8.32 -39.52
C TRP A 108 -25.75 -7.02 -38.99
N THR A 109 -26.36 -5.88 -39.32
CA THR A 109 -25.86 -4.57 -38.89
C THR A 109 -25.92 -4.39 -37.39
N GLU A 110 -27.00 -4.80 -36.77
CA GLU A 110 -27.19 -4.69 -35.32
C GLU A 110 -26.21 -5.58 -34.55
N GLY A 111 -26.02 -6.83 -35.02
CA GLY A 111 -25.03 -7.73 -34.43
C GLY A 111 -23.60 -7.19 -34.60
N ALA A 112 -23.27 -6.56 -35.71
CA ALA A 112 -21.96 -5.94 -35.92
C ALA A 112 -21.76 -4.70 -35.04
N ILE A 113 -22.78 -3.85 -34.87
CA ILE A 113 -22.76 -2.73 -33.93
C ILE A 113 -22.56 -3.23 -32.49
N LEU A 114 -23.21 -4.32 -32.08
CA LEU A 114 -23.00 -4.94 -30.78
C LEU A 114 -21.52 -5.31 -30.58
N ILE A 115 -20.91 -6.03 -31.51
CA ILE A 115 -19.50 -6.41 -31.43
C ILE A 115 -18.57 -5.20 -31.40
N PHE A 116 -18.85 -4.17 -32.21
CA PHE A 116 -18.07 -2.93 -32.21
C PHE A 116 -18.11 -2.22 -30.84
N ILE A 117 -19.31 -2.00 -30.30
CA ILE A 117 -19.48 -1.31 -29.01
C ILE A 117 -18.85 -2.13 -27.89
N PHE A 118 -19.02 -3.45 -27.89
CA PHE A 118 -18.44 -4.37 -26.93
C PHE A 118 -16.89 -4.34 -26.99
N ALA A 119 -16.30 -4.39 -28.20
CA ALA A 119 -14.87 -4.26 -28.38
C ALA A 119 -14.33 -2.90 -27.92
N LEU A 120 -15.07 -1.82 -28.20
CA LEU A 120 -14.71 -0.47 -27.77
C LEU A 120 -14.77 -0.33 -26.23
N SER A 121 -15.81 -0.85 -25.61
CA SER A 121 -15.97 -0.89 -24.15
C SER A 121 -14.83 -1.66 -23.49
N GLY A 122 -14.51 -2.87 -23.97
CA GLY A 122 -13.40 -3.67 -23.47
C GLY A 122 -12.04 -2.99 -23.64
N ALA A 123 -11.81 -2.30 -24.76
CA ALA A 123 -10.59 -1.53 -24.96
C ALA A 123 -10.48 -0.33 -23.98
N LEU A 124 -11.59 0.33 -23.66
CA LEU A 124 -11.64 1.41 -22.67
C LEU A 124 -11.44 0.87 -21.23
N GLU A 125 -12.00 -0.28 -20.93
CA GLU A 125 -11.78 -0.99 -19.67
C GLU A 125 -10.29 -1.32 -19.48
N THR A 126 -9.68 -1.99 -20.47
CA THR A 126 -8.24 -2.33 -20.48
C THR A 126 -7.38 -1.06 -20.33
N TYR A 127 -7.71 0.01 -21.05
CA TYR A 127 -7.01 1.30 -20.92
C TYR A 127 -7.11 1.86 -19.50
N THR A 128 -8.26 1.76 -18.89
CA THR A 128 -8.55 2.29 -17.54
C THR A 128 -7.83 1.50 -16.45
N LEU A 129 -7.87 0.18 -16.53
CA LEU A 129 -7.13 -0.71 -15.64
C LEU A 129 -5.61 -0.49 -15.79
N ASN A 130 -5.13 -0.35 -17.02
CA ASN A 130 -3.72 -0.04 -17.29
C ASN A 130 -3.31 1.34 -16.75
N LYS A 131 -4.21 2.33 -16.77
CA LYS A 131 -3.94 3.65 -16.17
C LYS A 131 -3.81 3.54 -14.65
N SER A 132 -4.70 2.82 -13.97
CA SER A 132 -4.60 2.55 -12.54
C SER A 132 -3.30 1.77 -12.22
N ASN A 133 -2.99 0.74 -13.00
CA ASN A 133 -1.76 -0.02 -12.88
C ASN A 133 -0.50 0.80 -13.20
N LYS A 134 -0.55 1.76 -14.11
CA LYS A 134 0.59 2.61 -14.47
C LYS A 134 0.98 3.56 -13.34
N GLU A 135 0.04 4.02 -12.56
CA GLU A 135 0.30 4.81 -11.34
C GLU A 135 1.10 3.97 -10.32
N ILE A 136 0.73 2.70 -10.15
CA ILE A 136 1.46 1.74 -9.32
C ILE A 136 2.82 1.40 -9.94
N SER A 137 2.86 1.14 -11.26
CA SER A 137 4.11 0.83 -11.97
C SER A 137 5.07 2.01 -12.05
N SER A 138 4.58 3.25 -11.93
CA SER A 138 5.45 4.42 -11.84
C SER A 138 6.28 4.43 -10.56
N LEU A 139 5.76 3.87 -9.48
CA LEU A 139 6.51 3.61 -8.26
C LEU A 139 7.60 2.56 -8.50
N MET A 140 7.33 1.50 -9.28
CA MET A 140 8.29 0.44 -9.59
C MET A 140 9.47 0.91 -10.47
N ASN A 141 9.30 1.96 -11.27
CA ASN A 141 10.34 2.50 -12.15
C ASN A 141 11.26 3.53 -11.48
N LEU A 142 11.21 3.64 -10.16
CA LEU A 142 12.01 4.61 -9.40
C LEU A 142 13.41 4.09 -9.04
N GLN A 143 13.68 2.78 -9.13
CA GLN A 143 15.01 2.24 -8.88
C GLN A 143 15.90 2.41 -10.12
N PRO A 144 17.12 2.95 -10.00
CA PRO A 144 18.07 3.05 -11.11
C PRO A 144 18.56 1.65 -11.51
N GLU A 145 18.86 1.46 -12.79
CA GLU A 145 19.38 0.17 -13.31
C GLU A 145 20.87 -0.02 -12.98
N GLU A 146 21.61 1.08 -12.76
CA GLU A 146 23.06 1.08 -12.58
C GLU A 146 23.47 1.97 -11.40
N ALA A 147 24.56 1.60 -10.72
CA ALA A 147 25.18 2.32 -9.61
C ALA A 147 26.69 2.52 -9.84
N ILE A 148 27.27 3.50 -9.16
CA ILE A 148 28.71 3.76 -9.21
C ILE A 148 29.35 3.29 -7.90
N ILE A 149 30.05 2.15 -7.94
CA ILE A 149 30.82 1.65 -6.81
C ILE A 149 32.19 2.34 -6.78
N VAL A 150 32.65 2.70 -5.57
CA VAL A 150 34.00 3.24 -5.32
C VAL A 150 34.82 2.18 -4.60
N LYS A 151 35.82 1.59 -5.30
CA LYS A 151 36.78 0.65 -4.71
C LYS A 151 38.22 1.18 -4.90
N ASN A 152 38.92 1.37 -3.80
CA ASN A 152 40.29 1.90 -3.80
C ASN A 152 40.47 3.26 -4.55
N GLY A 153 39.45 4.13 -4.45
CA GLY A 153 39.45 5.42 -5.14
C GLY A 153 39.08 5.37 -6.63
N VAL A 154 38.75 4.21 -7.17
CA VAL A 154 38.35 4.03 -8.58
C VAL A 154 36.85 3.89 -8.65
N GLU A 155 36.20 4.72 -9.48
CA GLU A 155 34.77 4.65 -9.77
C GLU A 155 34.50 3.59 -10.85
N LYS A 156 33.56 2.68 -10.59
CA LYS A 156 33.12 1.67 -11.54
C LYS A 156 31.61 1.60 -11.60
N LYS A 157 31.05 1.69 -12.80
CA LYS A 157 29.62 1.53 -13.04
C LYS A 157 29.25 0.04 -13.07
N VAL A 158 28.24 -0.35 -12.28
CA VAL A 158 27.79 -1.73 -12.14
C VAL A 158 26.25 -1.77 -12.12
N PRO A 159 25.62 -2.89 -12.54
CA PRO A 159 24.20 -3.10 -12.35
C PRO A 159 23.83 -3.12 -10.85
N VAL A 160 22.67 -2.54 -10.49
CA VAL A 160 22.23 -2.42 -9.09
C VAL A 160 21.99 -3.79 -8.44
N ASP A 161 21.54 -4.77 -9.19
CA ASP A 161 21.33 -6.16 -8.73
C ASP A 161 22.61 -6.89 -8.30
N THR A 162 23.78 -6.35 -8.67
CA THR A 162 25.10 -6.90 -8.28
C THR A 162 25.67 -6.29 -7.00
N LEU A 163 25.00 -5.28 -6.41
CA LEU A 163 25.45 -4.62 -5.19
C LEU A 163 25.39 -5.56 -3.99
N GLN A 164 26.43 -5.53 -3.16
CA GLN A 164 26.54 -6.32 -1.95
C GLN A 164 26.59 -5.43 -0.70
N VAL A 165 26.19 -6.00 0.44
CA VAL A 165 26.34 -5.33 1.75
C VAL A 165 27.80 -4.95 1.97
N LYS A 166 28.03 -3.72 2.46
CA LYS A 166 29.32 -3.03 2.64
C LYS A 166 29.98 -2.52 1.36
N ASP A 167 29.37 -2.65 0.18
CA ASP A 167 29.84 -1.91 -0.98
C ASP A 167 29.64 -0.41 -0.76
N THR A 168 30.63 0.37 -1.23
CA THR A 168 30.58 1.84 -1.13
C THR A 168 30.13 2.41 -2.46
N VAL A 169 29.02 3.14 -2.46
CA VAL A 169 28.38 3.70 -3.65
C VAL A 169 28.41 5.22 -3.63
N LEU A 170 28.80 5.83 -4.74
CA LEU A 170 28.79 7.27 -4.97
C LEU A 170 27.48 7.69 -5.60
N ILE A 171 26.85 8.72 -5.02
CA ILE A 171 25.59 9.30 -5.49
C ILE A 171 25.80 10.81 -5.66
N ARG A 172 25.56 11.29 -6.86
CA ARG A 172 25.72 12.71 -7.20
C ARG A 172 24.39 13.45 -7.00
N ALA A 173 24.46 14.77 -6.86
CA ALA A 173 23.27 15.61 -6.79
C ALA A 173 22.34 15.37 -8.00
N GLY A 174 21.05 15.16 -7.75
CA GLY A 174 20.03 14.83 -8.72
C GLY A 174 19.94 13.35 -9.08
N GLU A 175 20.83 12.48 -8.56
CA GLU A 175 20.77 11.05 -8.81
C GLU A 175 19.89 10.33 -7.79
N ARG A 176 19.31 9.19 -8.22
CA ARG A 176 18.55 8.30 -7.35
C ARG A 176 19.46 7.39 -6.56
N ILE A 177 19.09 7.13 -5.32
CA ILE A 177 19.78 6.18 -4.43
C ILE A 177 19.46 4.76 -4.90
N PRO A 178 20.47 3.92 -5.21
CA PRO A 178 20.26 2.62 -5.84
C PRO A 178 19.86 1.50 -4.88
N ALA A 179 20.27 1.59 -3.61
CA ALA A 179 19.99 0.60 -2.57
C ALA A 179 19.99 1.24 -1.19
N ASP A 180 19.43 0.54 -0.19
CA ASP A 180 19.42 1.02 1.19
C ASP A 180 20.83 1.04 1.76
N GLY A 181 21.19 2.12 2.45
CA GLY A 181 22.53 2.31 2.98
C GLY A 181 22.63 3.40 4.03
N LYS A 182 23.82 3.58 4.59
CA LYS A 182 24.18 4.67 5.51
C LYS A 182 25.17 5.62 4.87
N ILE A 183 24.98 6.91 5.07
CA ILE A 183 25.91 7.92 4.56
C ILE A 183 27.27 7.77 5.27
N SER A 184 28.29 7.40 4.51
CA SER A 184 29.69 7.31 4.99
C SER A 184 30.45 8.60 4.80
N LYS A 185 30.07 9.44 3.80
CA LYS A 185 30.70 10.72 3.52
C LYS A 185 29.76 11.68 2.80
N GLY A 186 29.83 12.97 3.16
CA GLY A 186 29.01 14.03 2.57
C GLY A 186 27.70 14.28 3.32
N THR A 187 26.93 15.26 2.83
CA THR A 187 25.60 15.65 3.31
C THR A 187 24.74 16.02 2.13
N THR A 188 23.44 15.74 2.19
CA THR A 188 22.49 16.08 1.13
C THR A 188 21.08 16.21 1.70
N SER A 189 20.22 16.97 1.02
CA SER A 189 18.77 16.87 1.23
C SER A 189 18.24 15.75 0.32
N VAL A 190 17.45 14.85 0.85
CA VAL A 190 16.88 13.71 0.13
C VAL A 190 15.38 13.92 -0.08
N ASP A 191 14.93 13.79 -1.31
CA ASP A 191 13.50 13.69 -1.63
C ASP A 191 13.05 12.24 -1.42
N GLU A 192 12.33 12.02 -0.33
CA GLU A 192 11.77 10.72 0.05
C GLU A 192 10.30 10.57 -0.36
N SER A 193 9.74 11.50 -1.14
CA SER A 193 8.32 11.53 -1.50
C SER A 193 7.80 10.26 -2.17
N ALA A 194 8.68 9.57 -2.90
CA ALA A 194 8.37 8.30 -3.55
C ALA A 194 8.04 7.16 -2.58
N ILE A 195 8.58 7.21 -1.36
CA ILE A 195 8.38 6.21 -0.31
C ILE A 195 7.38 6.73 0.72
N THR A 196 7.54 7.98 1.13
CA THR A 196 6.81 8.55 2.27
C THR A 196 5.53 9.30 1.87
N GLY A 197 5.42 9.67 0.60
CA GLY A 197 4.35 10.55 0.10
C GLY A 197 4.47 12.02 0.49
N GLU A 198 5.54 12.43 1.20
CA GLU A 198 5.77 13.81 1.60
C GLU A 198 6.72 14.53 0.65
N SER A 199 6.33 15.72 0.21
CA SER A 199 7.11 16.52 -0.75
C SER A 199 8.22 17.36 -0.10
N LEU A 200 8.33 17.39 1.24
CA LEU A 200 9.39 18.14 1.93
C LEU A 200 10.65 17.29 1.99
N PRO A 201 11.78 17.76 1.42
CA PRO A 201 13.06 17.06 1.51
C PRO A 201 13.56 16.96 2.95
N VAL A 202 14.23 15.85 3.26
CA VAL A 202 14.84 15.56 4.57
C VAL A 202 16.35 15.77 4.47
N GLU A 203 16.92 16.57 5.35
CA GLU A 203 18.38 16.69 5.44
C GLU A 203 18.99 15.41 6.02
N LYS A 204 20.03 14.90 5.37
CA LYS A 204 20.75 13.68 5.74
C LYS A 204 22.23 13.97 5.87
N THR A 205 22.78 13.48 6.98
CA THR A 205 24.19 13.67 7.36
C THR A 205 24.89 12.33 7.57
N HIS A 206 26.15 12.35 7.99
CA HIS A 206 26.96 11.16 8.24
C HIS A 206 26.25 10.17 9.21
N SER A 207 26.32 8.89 8.89
CA SER A 207 25.71 7.75 9.61
C SER A 207 24.17 7.67 9.57
N GLU A 208 23.48 8.59 8.90
CA GLU A 208 22.04 8.49 8.70
C GLU A 208 21.67 7.55 7.56
N GLU A 209 20.52 6.92 7.69
CA GLU A 209 20.01 5.97 6.71
C GLU A 209 19.37 6.69 5.51
N VAL A 210 19.59 6.11 4.33
CA VAL A 210 19.00 6.52 3.06
C VAL A 210 18.43 5.29 2.36
N TYR A 211 17.36 5.47 1.61
CA TYR A 211 16.58 4.39 1.03
C TYR A 211 16.63 4.37 -0.50
N ALA A 212 16.60 3.17 -1.07
CA ALA A 212 16.53 2.96 -2.52
C ALA A 212 15.34 3.71 -3.15
N GLY A 213 15.53 4.27 -4.35
CA GLY A 213 14.48 4.97 -5.09
C GLY A 213 14.28 6.44 -4.71
N THR A 214 14.80 6.92 -3.58
CA THR A 214 14.82 8.34 -3.17
C THR A 214 15.86 9.14 -3.97
N VAL A 215 15.79 10.46 -3.96
CA VAL A 215 16.65 11.33 -4.79
C VAL A 215 17.51 12.23 -3.91
N ALA A 216 18.83 12.19 -4.09
CA ALA A 216 19.74 13.16 -3.50
C ALA A 216 19.63 14.49 -4.26
N LEU A 217 19.16 15.56 -3.61
CA LEU A 217 18.84 16.83 -4.30
C LEU A 217 20.05 17.75 -4.45
N ASN A 218 20.84 17.87 -3.40
CA ASN A 218 22.01 18.74 -3.33
C ASN A 218 23.17 17.97 -2.69
N GLY A 219 24.38 18.31 -3.06
CA GLY A 219 25.57 17.64 -2.54
C GLY A 219 25.78 16.23 -3.13
N THR A 220 27.02 15.79 -3.11
CA THR A 220 27.43 14.44 -3.48
C THR A 220 27.67 13.66 -2.20
N ILE A 221 27.05 12.49 -2.08
CA ILE A 221 27.22 11.61 -0.92
C ILE A 221 27.83 10.28 -1.33
N THR A 222 28.48 9.65 -0.38
CA THR A 222 28.91 8.27 -0.49
C THR A 222 28.18 7.48 0.58
N ILE A 223 27.56 6.36 0.18
CA ILE A 223 26.84 5.49 1.10
C ILE A 223 27.52 4.12 1.20
N GLU A 224 27.42 3.50 2.35
CA GLU A 224 27.73 2.08 2.55
C GLU A 224 26.44 1.29 2.51
N ILE A 225 26.36 0.28 1.65
CA ILE A 225 25.17 -0.54 1.45
C ILE A 225 24.90 -1.39 2.69
N THR A 226 23.69 -1.33 3.22
CA THR A 226 23.25 -2.08 4.41
C THR A 226 22.40 -3.30 4.09
N LYS A 227 21.68 -3.29 2.94
CA LYS A 227 20.84 -4.39 2.47
C LYS A 227 21.10 -4.69 1.00
N PRO A 228 21.04 -5.94 0.55
CA PRO A 228 21.16 -6.27 -0.87
C PRO A 228 19.97 -5.68 -1.65
N ALA A 229 20.12 -5.52 -2.96
CA ALA A 229 19.15 -4.84 -3.81
C ALA A 229 17.74 -5.45 -3.78
N ASN A 230 17.64 -6.77 -3.60
CA ASN A 230 16.36 -7.52 -3.50
C ASN A 230 15.69 -7.47 -2.13
N GLU A 231 16.38 -6.97 -1.10
CA GLU A 231 15.85 -6.86 0.27
C GLU A 231 15.65 -5.39 0.71
N THR A 232 15.76 -4.45 -0.23
CA THR A 232 15.54 -3.03 0.05
C THR A 232 14.09 -2.78 0.46
N LEU A 233 13.87 -1.74 1.28
CA LEU A 233 12.53 -1.30 1.64
C LEU A 233 11.66 -1.06 0.40
N PHE A 234 12.24 -0.50 -0.64
CA PHE A 234 11.58 -0.23 -1.91
C PHE A 234 11.12 -1.51 -2.63
N GLN A 235 11.94 -2.56 -2.65
CA GLN A 235 11.57 -3.85 -3.24
C GLN A 235 10.42 -4.52 -2.47
N LYS A 236 10.45 -4.46 -1.13
CA LYS A 236 9.35 -4.93 -0.29
C LYS A 236 8.04 -4.19 -0.58
N ILE A 237 8.10 -2.87 -0.80
CA ILE A 237 6.93 -2.07 -1.21
C ILE A 237 6.35 -2.60 -2.52
N ILE A 238 7.20 -2.85 -3.52
CA ILE A 238 6.78 -3.38 -4.82
C ILE A 238 6.06 -4.72 -4.65
N GLU A 239 6.62 -5.64 -3.87
CA GLU A 239 6.06 -6.96 -3.61
C GLU A 239 4.70 -6.87 -2.91
N LEU A 240 4.58 -6.03 -1.87
CA LEU A 240 3.31 -5.80 -1.17
C LEU A 240 2.23 -5.23 -2.09
N VAL A 241 2.58 -4.29 -2.96
CA VAL A 241 1.63 -3.71 -3.92
C VAL A 241 1.25 -4.72 -5.02
N GLN A 242 2.16 -5.62 -5.43
CA GLN A 242 1.81 -6.70 -6.36
C GLN A 242 0.87 -7.71 -5.71
N GLN A 243 1.16 -8.17 -4.49
CA GLN A 243 0.28 -9.05 -3.71
C GLN A 243 -1.12 -8.46 -3.54
N ALA A 244 -1.19 -7.14 -3.27
CA ALA A 244 -2.46 -6.44 -3.10
C ALA A 244 -3.38 -6.48 -4.32
N LYS A 245 -2.85 -6.68 -5.53
CA LYS A 245 -3.67 -6.80 -6.75
C LYS A 245 -4.32 -8.16 -6.90
N ASP A 246 -3.68 -9.20 -6.38
CA ASP A 246 -4.12 -10.58 -6.56
C ASP A 246 -5.13 -11.00 -5.49
N GLU A 247 -5.16 -10.31 -4.36
CA GLU A 247 -6.05 -10.60 -3.25
C GLU A 247 -7.41 -9.92 -3.41
N LYS A 248 -8.45 -10.74 -3.67
CA LYS A 248 -9.82 -10.28 -3.93
C LYS A 248 -10.55 -9.90 -2.65
N SER A 249 -11.33 -8.81 -2.71
CA SER A 249 -12.17 -8.39 -1.60
C SER A 249 -13.39 -9.31 -1.39
N PRO A 250 -13.98 -9.35 -0.17
CA PRO A 250 -15.21 -10.11 0.09
C PRO A 250 -16.36 -9.71 -0.84
N SER A 251 -16.51 -8.43 -1.14
CA SER A 251 -17.52 -7.94 -2.08
C SER A 251 -17.27 -8.47 -3.49
N GLN A 252 -16.02 -8.55 -3.93
CA GLN A 252 -15.64 -9.11 -5.22
C GLN A 252 -15.93 -10.60 -5.30
N LEU A 253 -15.53 -11.37 -4.28
CA LEU A 253 -15.81 -12.81 -4.19
C LEU A 253 -17.31 -13.11 -4.15
N PHE A 254 -18.09 -12.26 -3.49
CA PHE A 254 -19.56 -12.39 -3.47
C PHE A 254 -20.15 -12.21 -4.87
N ILE A 255 -19.72 -11.17 -5.61
CA ILE A 255 -20.24 -10.92 -6.96
C ILE A 255 -19.82 -12.02 -7.93
N GLU A 256 -18.60 -12.51 -7.89
CA GLU A 256 -18.13 -13.62 -8.73
C GLU A 256 -18.95 -14.91 -8.50
N ARG A 257 -19.27 -15.23 -7.25
CA ARG A 257 -20.16 -16.37 -6.93
C ARG A 257 -21.59 -16.16 -7.41
N PHE A 258 -22.08 -14.93 -7.27
CA PHE A 258 -23.41 -14.56 -7.74
C PHE A 258 -23.51 -14.66 -9.26
N GLU A 259 -22.46 -14.23 -9.98
CA GLU A 259 -22.38 -14.22 -11.44
C GLU A 259 -22.64 -15.60 -12.05
N GLY A 260 -21.98 -16.65 -11.59
CA GLY A 260 -22.14 -18.01 -12.12
C GLY A 260 -23.58 -18.54 -12.00
N THR A 261 -24.28 -18.21 -10.92
CA THR A 261 -25.70 -18.58 -10.75
C THR A 261 -26.61 -17.69 -11.59
N TYR A 262 -26.34 -16.41 -11.62
CA TYR A 262 -27.11 -15.42 -12.37
C TYR A 262 -27.10 -15.72 -13.89
N VAL A 263 -25.93 -16.00 -14.46
CA VAL A 263 -25.80 -16.37 -15.88
C VAL A 263 -26.65 -17.58 -16.24
N LYS A 264 -26.69 -18.62 -15.40
CA LYS A 264 -27.55 -19.82 -15.61
C LYS A 264 -29.03 -19.44 -15.63
N ILE A 265 -29.47 -18.56 -14.72
CA ILE A 265 -30.82 -18.07 -14.67
C ILE A 265 -31.16 -17.26 -15.94
N VAL A 266 -30.30 -16.34 -16.33
CA VAL A 266 -30.47 -15.53 -17.55
C VAL A 266 -30.60 -16.42 -18.76
N LEU A 267 -29.74 -17.43 -18.96
CA LEU A 267 -29.84 -18.37 -20.06
C LEU A 267 -31.15 -19.13 -20.08
N ALA A 268 -31.64 -19.59 -18.94
CA ALA A 268 -32.96 -20.25 -18.85
C ALA A 268 -34.09 -19.30 -19.24
N VAL A 269 -34.05 -18.04 -18.78
CA VAL A 269 -35.06 -17.02 -19.13
C VAL A 269 -34.97 -16.66 -20.63
N VAL A 270 -33.77 -16.52 -21.19
CA VAL A 270 -33.54 -16.28 -22.62
C VAL A 270 -34.14 -17.43 -23.44
N PHE A 271 -33.85 -18.68 -23.07
CA PHE A 271 -34.44 -19.85 -23.75
C PHE A 271 -35.97 -19.84 -23.71
N LEU A 272 -36.58 -19.53 -22.57
CA LEU A 272 -38.03 -19.38 -22.46
C LEU A 272 -38.52 -18.21 -23.34
N MET A 273 -37.81 -17.09 -23.37
CA MET A 273 -38.16 -15.90 -24.16
C MET A 273 -38.11 -16.17 -25.67
N MET A 274 -37.31 -17.12 -26.15
CA MET A 274 -37.25 -17.49 -27.57
C MET A 274 -38.54 -18.15 -28.07
N PHE A 275 -39.24 -18.90 -27.21
CA PHE A 275 -40.37 -19.75 -27.62
C PHE A 275 -41.69 -19.37 -26.97
N LEU A 276 -41.70 -18.95 -25.70
CA LEU A 276 -42.91 -18.73 -24.93
C LEU A 276 -43.77 -17.57 -25.47
N PRO A 277 -43.21 -16.40 -25.88
CA PRO A 277 -44.00 -15.32 -26.47
C PRO A 277 -44.62 -15.70 -27.81
N TYR A 278 -43.94 -16.50 -28.61
CA TYR A 278 -44.52 -17.07 -29.86
C TYR A 278 -45.75 -17.92 -29.56
N LEU A 279 -45.71 -18.73 -28.50
CA LEU A 279 -46.80 -19.63 -28.14
C LEU A 279 -47.97 -18.93 -27.42
N LEU A 280 -47.69 -17.89 -26.60
CA LEU A 280 -48.70 -17.29 -25.70
C LEU A 280 -49.18 -15.91 -26.16
N PHE A 281 -48.36 -15.13 -26.86
CA PHE A 281 -48.61 -13.70 -27.13
C PHE A 281 -48.74 -13.37 -28.62
N ASN A 282 -48.83 -14.38 -29.51
CA ASN A 282 -48.90 -14.21 -30.96
C ASN A 282 -47.74 -13.42 -31.57
N TRP A 283 -46.55 -13.42 -30.96
CA TRP A 283 -45.37 -12.85 -31.57
C TRP A 283 -44.89 -13.75 -32.72
N THR A 284 -44.18 -13.17 -33.68
CA THR A 284 -43.46 -13.99 -34.66
C THR A 284 -42.26 -14.69 -33.99
N LEU A 285 -41.85 -15.83 -34.53
CA LEU A 285 -40.66 -16.53 -34.00
C LEU A 285 -39.40 -15.65 -34.11
N SER A 286 -39.29 -14.90 -35.24
CA SER A 286 -38.18 -13.98 -35.42
C SER A 286 -38.14 -12.87 -34.36
N GLU A 287 -39.31 -12.27 -34.01
CA GLU A 287 -39.40 -11.26 -32.96
C GLU A 287 -39.08 -11.85 -31.58
N SER A 288 -39.56 -13.05 -31.29
CA SER A 288 -39.25 -13.71 -30.00
C SER A 288 -37.75 -13.98 -29.85
N ILE A 289 -37.09 -14.48 -30.90
CA ILE A 289 -35.64 -14.70 -30.90
C ILE A 289 -34.89 -13.35 -30.81
N TYR A 290 -35.32 -12.33 -31.56
CA TYR A 290 -34.69 -11.00 -31.49
C TYR A 290 -34.74 -10.40 -30.08
N ARG A 291 -35.91 -10.45 -29.42
CA ARG A 291 -36.07 -9.99 -28.03
C ARG A 291 -35.25 -10.82 -27.04
N ALA A 292 -35.11 -12.11 -27.29
CA ALA A 292 -34.24 -12.98 -26.49
C ALA A 292 -32.77 -12.60 -26.66
N MET A 293 -32.32 -12.21 -27.87
CA MET A 293 -30.94 -11.71 -28.09
C MET A 293 -30.72 -10.38 -27.37
N ILE A 294 -31.68 -9.45 -27.41
CA ILE A 294 -31.57 -8.20 -26.62
C ILE A 294 -31.50 -8.53 -25.15
N LEU A 295 -32.35 -9.43 -24.62
CA LEU A 295 -32.31 -9.84 -23.21
C LEU A 295 -30.95 -10.41 -22.81
N LEU A 296 -30.36 -11.24 -23.68
CA LEU A 296 -29.05 -11.84 -23.43
C LEU A 296 -27.95 -10.78 -23.20
N VAL A 297 -28.04 -9.64 -23.93
CA VAL A 297 -27.12 -8.52 -23.79
C VAL A 297 -27.43 -7.67 -22.54
N VAL A 298 -28.66 -7.19 -22.42
CA VAL A 298 -29.01 -6.20 -21.39
C VAL A 298 -29.08 -6.77 -19.99
N ALA A 299 -29.29 -8.08 -19.85
CA ALA A 299 -29.25 -8.79 -18.59
C ALA A 299 -27.83 -9.25 -18.20
N SER A 300 -26.80 -8.93 -18.99
CA SER A 300 -25.41 -9.25 -18.60
C SER A 300 -24.99 -8.46 -17.34
N PRO A 301 -24.25 -9.07 -16.39
CA PRO A 301 -23.84 -8.41 -15.15
C PRO A 301 -22.52 -7.62 -15.27
N CYS A 302 -22.01 -7.31 -16.48
CA CYS A 302 -20.69 -6.66 -16.71
C CYS A 302 -20.50 -5.39 -15.86
N ALA A 303 -21.50 -4.50 -15.83
CA ALA A 303 -21.44 -3.27 -15.03
C ALA A 303 -21.37 -3.55 -13.52
N LEU A 304 -21.96 -4.66 -13.06
CA LEU A 304 -21.93 -5.07 -11.66
C LEU A 304 -20.52 -5.58 -11.28
N VAL A 305 -19.92 -6.42 -12.13
CA VAL A 305 -18.54 -6.90 -11.96
C VAL A 305 -17.54 -5.74 -11.98
N ALA A 306 -17.67 -4.83 -12.95
CA ALA A 306 -16.85 -3.63 -13.09
C ALA A 306 -17.05 -2.60 -11.95
N SER A 307 -18.04 -2.80 -11.06
CA SER A 307 -18.32 -1.86 -9.95
C SER A 307 -17.24 -1.87 -8.85
N ILE A 308 -16.50 -2.96 -8.68
CA ILE A 308 -15.61 -3.16 -7.53
C ILE A 308 -14.15 -2.99 -7.89
N MET A 309 -13.64 -3.76 -8.86
CA MET A 309 -12.21 -3.86 -9.14
C MET A 309 -11.54 -2.51 -9.45
N PRO A 310 -12.08 -1.63 -10.33
CA PRO A 310 -11.48 -0.32 -10.59
C PRO A 310 -11.46 0.59 -9.35
N ALA A 311 -12.49 0.52 -8.50
CA ALA A 311 -12.56 1.30 -7.28
C ALA A 311 -11.52 0.81 -6.24
N THR A 312 -11.40 -0.51 -6.06
CA THR A 312 -10.43 -1.11 -5.14
C THR A 312 -8.99 -0.83 -5.56
N LEU A 313 -8.65 -1.05 -6.83
CA LEU A 313 -7.32 -0.75 -7.35
C LEU A 313 -6.96 0.73 -7.26
N SER A 314 -7.95 1.61 -7.51
CA SER A 314 -7.76 3.06 -7.35
C SER A 314 -7.54 3.46 -5.89
N ALA A 315 -8.23 2.83 -4.94
CA ALA A 315 -8.03 3.06 -3.51
C ALA A 315 -6.65 2.59 -3.04
N ILE A 316 -6.22 1.38 -3.44
CA ILE A 316 -4.88 0.85 -3.14
C ILE A 316 -3.81 1.78 -3.71
N SER A 317 -3.93 2.17 -4.98
CA SER A 317 -2.98 3.07 -5.65
C SER A 317 -2.90 4.44 -4.97
N SER A 318 -4.05 5.04 -4.62
CA SER A 318 -4.11 6.32 -3.92
C SER A 318 -3.49 6.23 -2.52
N SER A 319 -3.75 5.15 -1.78
CA SER A 319 -3.17 4.93 -0.45
C SER A 319 -1.66 4.73 -0.51
N ALA A 320 -1.15 3.95 -1.48
CA ALA A 320 0.27 3.73 -1.67
C ALA A 320 1.03 5.04 -1.93
N LYS A 321 0.47 5.94 -2.74
CA LYS A 321 1.03 7.29 -2.97
C LYS A 321 1.10 8.14 -1.69
N ASN A 322 0.19 7.91 -0.75
CA ASN A 322 0.16 8.60 0.53
C ASN A 322 0.96 7.87 1.63
N GLY A 323 1.78 6.89 1.27
CA GLY A 323 2.63 6.15 2.20
C GLY A 323 1.89 5.11 3.05
N VAL A 324 0.73 4.63 2.60
CA VAL A 324 -0.02 3.53 3.23
C VAL A 324 -0.14 2.37 2.25
N LEU A 325 0.45 1.23 2.59
CA LEU A 325 0.44 0.03 1.78
C LEU A 325 -0.59 -0.97 2.30
N PHE A 326 -1.50 -1.40 1.45
CA PHE A 326 -2.42 -2.50 1.72
C PHE A 326 -1.92 -3.78 1.07
N LYS A 327 -2.03 -4.91 1.73
CA LYS A 327 -1.70 -6.23 1.16
C LYS A 327 -2.82 -6.84 0.32
N GLY A 328 -4.01 -6.25 0.33
CA GLY A 328 -5.15 -6.76 -0.43
C GLY A 328 -6.37 -5.85 -0.41
N GLY A 329 -7.24 -6.03 -1.39
CA GLY A 329 -8.52 -5.33 -1.45
C GLY A 329 -9.42 -5.62 -0.26
N VAL A 330 -9.28 -6.81 0.34
CA VAL A 330 -10.00 -7.22 1.55
C VAL A 330 -9.70 -6.29 2.73
N HIS A 331 -8.45 -5.88 2.89
CA HIS A 331 -8.01 -5.04 4.00
C HIS A 331 -8.50 -3.60 3.83
N VAL A 332 -8.56 -3.09 2.58
CA VAL A 332 -9.17 -1.79 2.28
C VAL A 332 -10.65 -1.80 2.65
N GLU A 333 -11.38 -2.85 2.27
CA GLU A 333 -12.81 -2.98 2.59
C GLU A 333 -13.03 -3.07 4.10
N ASN A 334 -12.29 -3.94 4.81
CA ASN A 334 -12.39 -4.15 6.25
C ASN A 334 -12.06 -2.88 7.04
N LEU A 335 -11.05 -2.11 6.64
CA LEU A 335 -10.63 -0.90 7.34
C LEU A 335 -11.76 0.14 7.43
N SER A 336 -12.67 0.19 6.46
CA SER A 336 -13.82 1.08 6.47
C SER A 336 -14.86 0.73 7.55
N HIS A 337 -14.84 -0.48 8.07
CA HIS A 337 -15.80 -1.00 9.04
C HIS A 337 -15.27 -1.00 10.47
N ILE A 338 -14.03 -0.60 10.69
CA ILE A 338 -13.38 -0.59 12.02
C ILE A 338 -14.17 0.27 13.00
N LYS A 339 -14.34 -0.24 14.23
CA LYS A 339 -15.04 0.41 15.34
C LYS A 339 -14.13 0.69 16.53
N ALA A 340 -13.03 -0.06 16.65
CA ALA A 340 -12.03 0.17 17.67
C ALA A 340 -10.62 -0.07 17.11
N VAL A 341 -9.65 0.70 17.60
CA VAL A 341 -8.24 0.53 17.29
C VAL A 341 -7.48 0.27 18.58
N ALA A 342 -6.83 -0.89 18.63
CA ALA A 342 -5.89 -1.23 19.68
C ALA A 342 -4.47 -0.81 19.26
N PHE A 343 -3.74 -0.18 20.15
CA PHE A 343 -2.38 0.29 19.93
C PHE A 343 -1.42 -0.40 20.88
N ASP A 344 -0.29 -0.88 20.39
CA ASP A 344 0.85 -1.09 21.27
C ASP A 344 1.38 0.25 21.78
N LYS A 345 2.06 0.21 22.91
CA LYS A 345 2.67 1.42 23.49
C LYS A 345 4.00 1.75 22.81
N THR A 346 4.98 0.84 22.95
CA THR A 346 6.39 1.09 22.65
C THR A 346 6.64 1.08 21.14
N GLY A 347 7.30 2.11 20.61
CA GLY A 347 7.56 2.20 19.15
C GLY A 347 6.33 2.57 18.31
N THR A 348 5.12 2.42 18.86
CA THR A 348 3.84 2.73 18.20
C THR A 348 3.30 4.08 18.68
N LEU A 349 2.77 4.16 19.91
CA LEU A 349 2.30 5.44 20.50
C LEU A 349 3.46 6.32 20.96
N THR A 350 4.56 5.71 21.32
CA THR A 350 5.78 6.36 21.78
C THR A 350 6.89 6.21 20.73
N ASN A 351 7.97 6.98 20.89
CA ASN A 351 9.10 6.91 19.96
C ASN A 351 9.92 5.62 20.07
N GLY A 352 9.68 4.77 21.12
CA GLY A 352 10.47 3.58 21.38
C GLY A 352 11.91 3.85 21.82
N LYS A 353 12.27 5.12 21.94
CA LYS A 353 13.59 5.60 22.37
C LYS A 353 13.40 6.46 23.61
N PRO A 354 13.62 5.90 24.81
CA PRO A 354 13.53 6.69 26.04
C PRO A 354 14.53 7.83 26.01
N VAL A 355 14.20 8.95 26.61
CA VAL A 355 15.08 10.11 26.76
C VAL A 355 15.25 10.43 28.24
N VAL A 356 16.43 10.92 28.63
CA VAL A 356 16.66 11.43 29.97
C VAL A 356 15.93 12.75 30.11
N THR A 357 14.86 12.78 30.88
CA THR A 357 14.05 13.99 31.13
C THR A 357 14.62 14.82 32.26
N GLU A 358 15.17 14.16 33.29
CA GLU A 358 15.74 14.80 34.45
C GLU A 358 16.93 13.97 34.99
N ALA A 359 17.93 14.67 35.51
CA ALA A 359 19.07 14.07 36.16
C ALA A 359 19.36 14.81 37.47
N PHE A 360 19.49 14.07 38.56
CA PHE A 360 19.78 14.58 39.88
C PHE A 360 21.12 14.05 40.37
N TYR A 361 21.93 14.91 40.92
CA TYR A 361 23.28 14.59 41.38
C TYR A 361 23.39 14.93 42.87
N LYS A 362 24.15 14.12 43.61
CA LYS A 362 24.41 14.37 45.02
C LYS A 362 25.20 15.65 45.22
N GLU A 363 26.27 15.82 44.41
CA GLU A 363 27.14 17.00 44.41
C GLU A 363 26.98 17.75 43.09
N LYS A 364 26.54 18.98 43.15
CA LYS A 364 26.32 19.80 41.95
C LYS A 364 27.64 20.15 41.22
N ASP A 365 28.73 20.31 41.97
CA ASP A 365 30.02 20.69 41.37
C ASP A 365 30.68 19.53 40.60
N ASN A 366 30.33 18.28 40.89
CA ASN A 366 30.86 17.08 40.23
C ASN A 366 29.93 16.47 39.19
N GLN A 367 28.83 17.16 38.83
CA GLN A 367 27.82 16.60 37.93
C GLN A 367 28.35 16.21 36.53
N ASN A 368 29.26 17.04 35.96
CA ASN A 368 29.81 16.77 34.63
C ASN A 368 30.76 15.57 34.64
N GLN A 369 31.57 15.41 35.72
CA GLN A 369 32.48 14.28 35.85
C GLN A 369 31.67 12.98 36.07
N THR A 370 30.69 12.99 36.94
CA THR A 370 29.78 11.84 37.19
C THR A 370 29.10 11.43 35.90
N LEU A 371 28.57 12.39 35.11
CA LEU A 371 27.90 12.11 33.85
C LEU A 371 28.84 11.52 32.82
N LYS A 372 30.08 12.04 32.70
CA LYS A 372 31.09 11.48 31.79
C LYS A 372 31.43 10.03 32.13
N ILE A 373 31.63 9.71 33.42
CA ILE A 373 31.96 8.35 33.88
C ILE A 373 30.79 7.41 33.62
N VAL A 374 29.56 7.82 33.95
CA VAL A 374 28.36 7.02 33.69
C VAL A 374 28.21 6.74 32.22
N ALA A 375 28.38 7.74 31.36
CA ALA A 375 28.31 7.57 29.91
C ALA A 375 29.45 6.69 29.35
N ALA A 376 30.67 6.77 29.93
CA ALA A 376 31.79 5.91 29.56
C ALA A 376 31.47 4.43 29.81
N ILE A 377 30.84 4.12 30.94
CA ILE A 377 30.40 2.75 31.31
C ILE A 377 29.23 2.31 30.39
N GLU A 378 28.19 3.13 30.24
CA GLU A 378 26.98 2.81 29.49
C GLU A 378 27.20 2.72 27.96
N LYS A 379 28.26 3.31 27.44
CA LYS A 379 28.66 3.23 26.01
C LYS A 379 28.80 1.78 25.52
N TYR A 380 29.20 0.88 26.38
CA TYR A 380 29.38 -0.55 26.05
C TYR A 380 28.09 -1.36 26.13
N SER A 381 26.99 -0.76 26.60
CA SER A 381 25.68 -1.40 26.68
C SER A 381 24.83 -1.10 25.44
N THR A 382 24.21 -2.12 24.88
CA THR A 382 23.22 -1.98 23.80
C THR A 382 21.81 -1.69 24.30
N HIS A 383 21.63 -1.61 25.63
CA HIS A 383 20.32 -1.38 26.23
C HIS A 383 19.81 0.04 25.92
N PRO A 384 18.53 0.24 25.54
CA PRO A 384 17.98 1.55 25.17
C PRO A 384 18.16 2.64 26.23
N LEU A 385 18.00 2.31 27.52
CA LEU A 385 18.22 3.25 28.62
C LEU A 385 19.68 3.73 28.71
N ALA A 386 20.64 2.82 28.47
CA ALA A 386 22.07 3.14 28.46
C ALA A 386 22.40 4.10 27.31
N GLN A 387 21.93 3.79 26.11
CA GLN A 387 22.12 4.63 24.94
C GLN A 387 21.52 6.04 25.15
N SER A 388 20.39 6.13 25.84
CA SER A 388 19.74 7.41 26.16
C SER A 388 20.60 8.27 27.10
N ILE A 389 21.29 7.66 28.07
CA ILE A 389 22.20 8.37 29.00
C ILE A 389 23.44 8.85 28.22
N VAL A 390 24.00 8.01 27.35
CA VAL A 390 25.11 8.38 26.47
C VAL A 390 24.74 9.57 25.57
N GLN A 391 23.56 9.50 24.95
CA GLN A 391 23.06 10.57 24.07
C GLN A 391 22.85 11.88 24.84
N PHE A 392 22.24 11.80 26.03
CA PHE A 392 22.08 12.95 26.93
C PHE A 392 23.40 13.62 27.30
N THR A 393 24.47 12.82 27.45
CA THR A 393 25.83 13.33 27.74
C THR A 393 26.39 14.10 26.53
N LYS A 394 26.21 13.57 25.32
CA LYS A 394 26.61 14.22 24.07
C LYS A 394 25.90 15.55 23.85
N GLU A 395 24.59 15.59 24.09
CA GLU A 395 23.79 16.83 23.95
C GLU A 395 24.22 17.93 24.91
N LYS A 396 24.87 17.56 26.04
CA LYS A 396 25.49 18.52 26.95
C LYS A 396 26.91 18.95 26.55
N GLY A 397 27.41 18.49 25.39
CA GLY A 397 28.77 18.82 24.92
C GLY A 397 29.87 18.13 25.72
N LEU A 398 29.60 16.98 26.35
CA LEU A 398 30.52 16.24 27.18
C LEU A 398 31.05 14.98 26.47
N ASP A 399 31.41 15.11 25.18
CA ASP A 399 31.78 13.98 24.29
C ASP A 399 33.11 13.31 24.64
N GLU A 400 34.05 14.00 25.33
CA GLU A 400 35.33 13.42 25.70
C GLU A 400 35.17 12.51 26.91
N LEU A 401 35.15 11.20 26.66
CA LEU A 401 35.19 10.15 27.67
C LEU A 401 36.66 9.95 28.09
N ALA A 402 37.04 10.56 29.20
CA ALA A 402 38.44 10.71 29.59
C ALA A 402 38.99 9.56 30.45
N SER A 403 38.18 8.49 30.76
CA SER A 403 38.58 7.44 31.71
C SER A 403 38.53 6.05 31.10
N GLU A 404 39.55 5.24 31.39
CA GLU A 404 39.60 3.83 31.03
C GLU A 404 38.61 3.03 31.91
N VAL A 405 37.73 2.23 31.29
CA VAL A 405 36.76 1.39 31.99
C VAL A 405 37.32 -0.02 32.13
N LEU A 406 37.48 -0.49 33.35
CA LEU A 406 38.03 -1.79 33.68
C LEU A 406 36.98 -2.68 34.38
N ASP A 407 37.19 -4.00 34.37
CA ASP A 407 36.39 -5.00 35.08
C ASP A 407 34.87 -4.86 34.91
N MET A 408 34.45 -4.67 33.67
CA MET A 408 33.06 -4.45 33.34
C MET A 408 32.25 -5.75 33.38
N THR A 409 31.14 -5.74 34.09
CA THR A 409 30.21 -6.87 34.21
C THR A 409 28.78 -6.39 34.05
N THR A 410 28.06 -6.96 33.08
CA THR A 410 26.63 -6.71 32.86
C THR A 410 25.79 -7.79 33.49
N ILE A 411 24.82 -7.38 34.32
CA ILE A 411 23.84 -8.30 34.98
C ILE A 411 22.49 -8.06 34.30
N SER A 412 22.10 -9.02 33.46
CA SER A 412 20.87 -8.92 32.67
C SER A 412 19.66 -8.59 33.55
N GLY A 413 18.89 -7.58 33.07
CA GLY A 413 17.68 -7.12 33.78
C GLY A 413 17.90 -6.23 35.00
N ASN A 414 19.14 -6.05 35.47
CA ASN A 414 19.48 -5.29 36.68
C ASN A 414 20.33 -4.05 36.40
N GLY A 415 21.46 -4.20 35.71
CA GLY A 415 22.37 -3.09 35.46
C GLY A 415 23.78 -3.54 35.09
N ILE A 416 24.74 -2.59 35.15
CA ILE A 416 26.14 -2.77 34.82
C ILE A 416 27.02 -2.34 35.99
N SER A 417 28.11 -3.05 36.21
CA SER A 417 29.18 -2.66 37.16
C SER A 417 30.51 -2.55 36.41
N ALA A 418 31.33 -1.62 36.84
CA ALA A 418 32.67 -1.39 36.28
C ALA A 418 33.58 -0.70 37.29
N VAL A 419 34.89 -0.71 37.04
CA VAL A 419 35.89 0.06 37.76
C VAL A 419 36.41 1.18 36.88
N VAL A 420 36.35 2.41 37.36
CA VAL A 420 36.84 3.60 36.65
C VAL A 420 37.68 4.43 37.63
N ASP A 421 38.91 4.72 37.26
CA ASP A 421 39.88 5.48 38.09
C ASP A 421 40.07 4.87 39.50
N GLY A 422 39.95 3.53 39.66
CA GLY A 422 40.09 2.81 40.93
C GLY A 422 38.81 2.77 41.78
N ASP A 423 37.74 3.46 41.37
CA ASP A 423 36.42 3.44 42.04
C ASP A 423 35.47 2.41 41.41
N HIS A 424 34.72 1.70 42.25
CA HIS A 424 33.70 0.76 41.80
C HIS A 424 32.39 1.48 41.52
N TRP A 425 31.89 1.33 40.27
CA TRP A 425 30.63 1.88 39.85
C TRP A 425 29.57 0.80 39.60
N LYS A 426 28.34 1.08 40.01
CA LYS A 426 27.15 0.28 39.68
C LYS A 426 26.09 1.21 39.10
N ILE A 427 25.59 0.89 37.91
CA ILE A 427 24.55 1.67 37.22
C ILE A 427 23.38 0.73 36.93
N GLY A 428 22.16 1.05 37.38
CA GLY A 428 21.00 0.21 37.16
C GLY A 428 19.82 0.51 38.09
N LYS A 429 18.99 -0.52 38.28
CA LYS A 429 17.77 -0.44 39.13
C LYS A 429 18.08 -0.29 40.62
N ALA A 430 17.10 0.18 41.37
CA ALA A 430 17.20 0.35 42.81
C ALA A 430 17.70 -0.92 43.54
N ASP A 431 17.16 -2.09 43.22
CA ASP A 431 17.53 -3.37 43.82
C ASP A 431 19.01 -3.74 43.56
N PHE A 432 19.56 -3.31 42.41
CA PHE A 432 20.95 -3.57 42.02
C PHE A 432 21.96 -2.68 42.75
N VAL A 433 21.60 -1.43 42.98
CA VAL A 433 22.50 -0.44 43.63
C VAL A 433 22.31 -0.41 45.14
N GLY A 434 21.27 -1.03 45.68
CA GLY A 434 20.85 -1.03 47.11
C GLY A 434 19.56 -0.24 47.28
N LYS A 435 18.47 -0.95 47.51
CA LYS A 435 17.11 -0.40 47.51
C LYS A 435 16.89 0.71 48.54
N GLU A 436 17.39 0.54 49.77
CA GLU A 436 17.24 1.52 50.86
C GLU A 436 17.95 2.84 50.50
N ASP A 437 19.22 2.75 50.04
CA ASP A 437 20.01 3.90 49.63
C ASP A 437 19.36 4.62 48.43
N ALA A 438 18.89 3.85 47.46
CA ALA A 438 18.25 4.38 46.27
C ALA A 438 16.96 5.14 46.60
N MET A 439 16.12 4.60 47.48
CA MET A 439 14.84 5.22 47.85
C MET A 439 14.98 6.42 48.79
N SER A 440 16.06 6.48 49.57
CA SER A 440 16.35 7.63 50.45
C SER A 440 17.11 8.77 49.75
N PHE A 441 17.66 8.54 48.55
CA PHE A 441 18.45 9.54 47.83
C PHE A 441 17.66 10.84 47.60
N LEU A 442 18.29 11.99 47.96
CA LEU A 442 17.70 13.33 47.84
C LEU A 442 16.25 13.40 48.33
N HIS A 443 16.01 12.92 49.56
CA HIS A 443 14.67 12.91 50.20
C HIS A 443 13.60 12.12 49.41
N GLY A 444 13.99 11.06 48.70
CA GLY A 444 13.07 10.19 48.01
C GLY A 444 12.62 10.72 46.63
N VAL A 445 13.42 11.53 45.97
CA VAL A 445 13.13 12.08 44.61
C VAL A 445 12.74 10.99 43.62
N ALA A 446 13.35 9.79 43.74
CA ALA A 446 13.03 8.66 42.87
C ALA A 446 11.57 8.22 42.97
N ASN A 447 10.94 8.26 44.13
CA ASN A 447 9.52 7.92 44.28
C ASN A 447 8.61 8.88 43.56
N ASN A 448 8.91 10.19 43.62
CA ASN A 448 8.13 11.20 42.90
C ASN A 448 8.22 11.00 41.39
N LEU A 449 9.42 10.77 40.87
CA LEU A 449 9.68 10.53 39.47
C LEU A 449 9.04 9.22 38.96
N ALA A 450 9.07 8.16 39.78
CA ALA A 450 8.38 6.91 39.48
C ALA A 450 6.85 7.09 39.41
N ASN A 451 6.29 7.91 40.34
CA ASN A 451 4.86 8.28 40.31
C ASN A 451 4.47 9.12 39.08
N GLU A 452 5.43 9.73 38.39
CA GLU A 452 5.23 10.42 37.13
C GLU A 452 5.37 9.47 35.89
N GLY A 453 5.50 8.17 36.12
CA GLY A 453 5.63 7.15 35.07
C GLY A 453 7.00 7.11 34.41
N LYS A 454 8.05 7.61 35.07
CA LYS A 454 9.41 7.60 34.55
C LYS A 454 10.15 6.33 34.99
N THR A 455 11.04 5.84 34.15
CA THR A 455 11.99 4.78 34.49
C THR A 455 13.20 5.40 35.19
N ILE A 456 13.58 4.86 36.35
CA ILE A 456 14.65 5.40 37.18
C ILE A 456 15.90 4.53 37.05
N VAL A 457 17.02 5.15 36.70
CA VAL A 457 18.34 4.54 36.68
C VAL A 457 19.22 5.25 37.70
N PHE A 458 19.83 4.50 38.59
CA PHE A 458 20.73 5.00 39.62
C PHE A 458 22.18 4.76 39.23
N ALA A 459 23.06 5.69 39.63
CA ALA A 459 24.50 5.52 39.55
C ALA A 459 25.06 5.55 40.99
N LYS A 460 25.77 4.48 41.37
CA LYS A 460 26.41 4.31 42.69
C LYS A 460 27.93 4.22 42.49
N LYS A 461 28.66 5.06 43.20
CA LYS A 461 30.12 5.03 43.27
C LYS A 461 30.51 4.44 44.61
N ASN A 462 31.26 3.33 44.61
CA ASN A 462 31.60 2.57 45.82
C ASN A 462 30.34 2.20 46.62
N ASN A 463 30.12 2.85 47.76
CA ASN A 463 28.96 2.59 48.61
C ASN A 463 27.91 3.71 48.59
N GLU A 464 28.04 4.71 47.72
CA GLU A 464 27.19 5.90 47.72
C GLU A 464 26.51 6.17 46.40
N ILE A 465 25.20 6.47 46.40
CA ILE A 465 24.47 6.92 45.23
C ILE A 465 24.92 8.35 44.87
N THR A 466 25.45 8.53 43.67
CA THR A 466 25.97 9.81 43.18
C THR A 466 25.01 10.51 42.24
N ALA A 467 24.22 9.75 41.49
CA ALA A 467 23.26 10.32 40.55
C ALA A 467 22.03 9.42 40.33
N VAL A 468 20.95 10.08 39.92
CA VAL A 468 19.68 9.45 39.50
C VAL A 468 19.28 10.05 38.16
N PHE A 469 18.98 9.20 37.19
CA PHE A 469 18.47 9.56 35.88
C PHE A 469 17.02 9.12 35.75
N ALA A 470 16.13 10.05 35.41
CA ALA A 470 14.73 9.77 35.09
C ALA A 470 14.57 9.73 33.58
N LEU A 471 14.17 8.59 33.07
CA LEU A 471 13.99 8.38 31.63
C LEU A 471 12.50 8.15 31.34
N LYS A 472 12.05 8.72 30.24
CA LYS A 472 10.67 8.56 29.76
C LYS A 472 10.67 8.31 28.26
N ASP A 473 9.89 7.32 27.83
CA ASP A 473 9.58 7.17 26.43
C ASP A 473 8.49 8.18 26.06
N THR A 474 8.80 9.08 25.16
CA THR A 474 7.93 10.22 24.85
C THR A 474 6.87 9.83 23.83
N ILE A 475 5.64 10.33 24.04
CA ILE A 475 4.56 10.13 23.09
C ILE A 475 4.87 10.89 21.81
N ARG A 476 4.62 10.21 20.67
CA ARG A 476 4.77 10.81 19.34
C ARG A 476 3.85 12.02 19.18
N LYS A 477 4.31 13.06 18.51
CA LYS A 477 3.50 14.25 18.24
C LYS A 477 2.25 13.95 17.40
N ASP A 478 2.41 13.07 16.41
CA ASP A 478 1.34 12.60 15.53
C ASP A 478 0.33 11.70 16.24
N ALA A 479 0.74 10.94 17.27
CA ALA A 479 -0.14 10.03 18.01
C ALA A 479 -1.34 10.75 18.65
N LYS A 480 -1.11 11.90 19.30
CA LYS A 480 -2.20 12.70 19.90
C LYS A 480 -3.22 13.17 18.85
N ASN A 481 -2.71 13.62 17.69
CA ASN A 481 -3.55 14.07 16.59
C ASN A 481 -4.34 12.89 15.99
N ALA A 482 -3.68 11.76 15.75
CA ALA A 482 -4.32 10.56 15.22
C ALA A 482 -5.45 10.06 16.14
N ILE A 483 -5.20 9.98 17.46
CA ILE A 483 -6.20 9.57 18.44
C ILE A 483 -7.39 10.53 18.45
N ALA A 484 -7.14 11.85 18.42
CA ALA A 484 -8.20 12.86 18.38
C ALA A 484 -9.06 12.73 17.10
N LEU A 485 -8.43 12.47 15.94
CA LEU A 485 -9.11 12.25 14.67
C LEU A 485 -9.95 10.95 14.70
N LEU A 486 -9.40 9.84 15.21
CA LEU A 486 -10.13 8.58 15.36
C LEU A 486 -11.39 8.75 16.22
N LYS A 487 -11.26 9.43 17.36
CA LYS A 487 -12.40 9.74 18.24
C LYS A 487 -13.46 10.60 17.55
N LYS A 488 -13.05 11.60 16.77
CA LYS A 488 -13.97 12.42 15.96
C LYS A 488 -14.79 11.58 14.99
N HIS A 489 -14.22 10.48 14.50
CA HIS A 489 -14.90 9.51 13.64
C HIS A 489 -15.68 8.42 14.40
N GLY A 490 -15.78 8.53 15.74
CA GLY A 490 -16.52 7.56 16.57
C GLY A 490 -15.79 6.22 16.75
N ILE A 491 -14.47 6.20 16.56
CA ILE A 491 -13.63 5.01 16.74
C ILE A 491 -13.09 4.99 18.17
N THR A 492 -13.33 3.89 18.89
CA THR A 492 -12.79 3.69 20.23
C THR A 492 -11.30 3.36 20.18
N THR A 493 -10.51 3.99 21.03
CA THR A 493 -9.07 3.78 21.10
C THR A 493 -8.69 3.03 22.40
N VAL A 494 -7.85 1.99 22.26
CA VAL A 494 -7.42 1.13 23.38
C VAL A 494 -5.91 0.98 23.32
N MET A 495 -5.20 1.16 24.44
CA MET A 495 -3.77 0.88 24.53
C MET A 495 -3.54 -0.48 25.19
N LEU A 496 -2.67 -1.31 24.60
CA LEU A 496 -2.17 -2.56 25.19
C LEU A 496 -0.70 -2.35 25.58
N THR A 497 -0.34 -2.63 26.84
CA THR A 497 1.04 -2.42 27.31
C THR A 497 1.43 -3.42 28.40
N GLY A 498 2.71 -3.82 28.37
CA GLY A 498 3.32 -4.58 29.47
C GLY A 498 3.67 -3.73 30.70
N ASP A 499 3.50 -2.41 30.64
CA ASP A 499 3.75 -1.53 31.78
C ASP A 499 2.74 -1.77 32.92
N ASN A 500 3.14 -1.35 34.11
CA ASN A 500 2.24 -1.33 35.26
C ASN A 500 1.07 -0.35 35.09
N GLU A 501 0.05 -0.53 35.92
CA GLU A 501 -1.20 0.24 35.90
C GLU A 501 -0.98 1.77 35.97
N LEU A 502 -0.03 2.22 36.82
CA LEU A 502 0.25 3.64 37.00
C LEU A 502 0.82 4.28 35.73
N THR A 503 1.84 3.65 35.17
CA THR A 503 2.49 4.11 33.93
C THR A 503 1.50 4.10 32.75
N ALA A 504 0.74 3.01 32.60
CA ALA A 504 -0.27 2.87 31.55
C ALA A 504 -1.33 3.97 31.63
N LYS A 505 -1.84 4.27 32.83
CA LYS A 505 -2.81 5.35 33.08
C LYS A 505 -2.28 6.72 32.67
N ILE A 506 -1.04 7.02 33.01
CA ILE A 506 -0.41 8.31 32.70
C ILE A 506 -0.27 8.47 31.19
N ILE A 507 0.25 7.45 30.48
CA ILE A 507 0.45 7.47 29.04
C ILE A 507 -0.89 7.56 28.32
N ALA A 508 -1.88 6.76 28.71
CA ALA A 508 -3.21 6.78 28.10
C ALA A 508 -3.87 8.18 28.23
N LYS A 509 -3.75 8.80 29.40
CA LYS A 509 -4.25 10.16 29.63
C LYS A 509 -3.51 11.20 28.77
N GLU A 510 -2.18 11.10 28.70
CA GLU A 510 -1.35 12.04 27.94
C GLU A 510 -1.58 11.91 26.44
N ALA A 511 -1.75 10.68 25.92
CA ALA A 511 -2.07 10.39 24.51
C ALA A 511 -3.54 10.68 24.17
N GLY A 512 -4.42 10.76 25.16
CA GLY A 512 -5.86 10.95 24.98
C GLY A 512 -6.63 9.68 24.63
N ILE A 513 -6.11 8.48 24.97
CA ILE A 513 -6.72 7.18 24.72
C ILE A 513 -7.96 6.94 25.60
N ASP A 514 -8.99 6.22 25.09
CA ASP A 514 -10.25 5.98 25.82
C ASP A 514 -10.09 4.96 26.94
N SER A 515 -9.32 3.89 26.70
CA SER A 515 -9.07 2.83 27.69
C SER A 515 -7.70 2.17 27.46
N TYR A 516 -7.20 1.49 28.48
CA TYR A 516 -5.93 0.78 28.40
C TYR A 516 -6.01 -0.56 29.13
N ILE A 517 -5.11 -1.47 28.77
CA ILE A 517 -4.87 -2.75 29.42
C ILE A 517 -3.39 -2.79 29.79
N ALA A 518 -3.12 -2.79 31.09
CA ALA A 518 -1.79 -2.79 31.67
C ALA A 518 -1.32 -4.21 32.04
N ASN A 519 -0.01 -4.37 32.33
CA ASN A 519 0.61 -5.65 32.70
C ASN A 519 0.37 -6.78 31.70
N CYS A 520 0.19 -6.45 30.43
CA CYS A 520 -0.16 -7.38 29.36
C CYS A 520 1.08 -8.07 28.82
N LEU A 521 1.20 -9.38 29.00
CA LEU A 521 2.24 -10.18 28.37
C LEU A 521 2.02 -10.26 26.85
N PRO A 522 3.07 -10.48 26.04
CA PRO A 522 2.94 -10.57 24.57
C PRO A 522 1.87 -11.57 24.12
N GLU A 523 1.80 -12.74 24.75
CA GLU A 523 0.81 -13.80 24.45
C GLU A 523 -0.62 -13.38 24.81
N GLU A 524 -0.79 -12.59 25.86
CA GLU A 524 -2.09 -12.09 26.31
C GLU A 524 -2.66 -11.02 25.40
N LYS A 525 -1.82 -10.28 24.64
CA LYS A 525 -2.27 -9.29 23.65
C LYS A 525 -3.24 -9.92 22.65
N VAL A 526 -2.97 -11.15 22.19
CA VAL A 526 -3.85 -11.90 21.28
C VAL A 526 -5.23 -12.11 21.90
N THR A 527 -5.27 -12.51 23.16
CA THR A 527 -6.51 -12.75 23.90
C THR A 527 -7.32 -11.46 24.03
N HIS A 528 -6.66 -10.35 24.37
CA HIS A 528 -7.30 -9.05 24.50
C HIS A 528 -7.82 -8.52 23.16
N VAL A 529 -7.08 -8.69 22.06
CA VAL A 529 -7.57 -8.33 20.71
C VAL A 529 -8.81 -9.15 20.35
N LYS A 530 -8.84 -10.46 20.66
CA LYS A 530 -10.03 -11.30 20.43
C LYS A 530 -11.22 -10.83 21.26
N GLN A 531 -11.04 -10.50 22.54
CA GLN A 531 -12.09 -9.93 23.40
C GLN A 531 -12.62 -8.59 22.86
N LEU A 532 -11.73 -7.72 22.37
CA LEU A 532 -12.13 -6.48 21.70
C LEU A 532 -12.95 -6.75 20.43
N ARG A 533 -12.58 -7.77 19.64
CA ARG A 533 -13.36 -8.21 18.46
C ARG A 533 -14.76 -8.71 18.83
N GLU A 534 -14.90 -9.44 19.91
CA GLU A 534 -16.21 -9.86 20.42
C GLU A 534 -17.08 -8.65 20.79
N LYS A 535 -16.48 -7.64 21.44
CA LYS A 535 -17.17 -6.42 21.88
C LYS A 535 -17.51 -5.47 20.73
N TYR A 536 -16.57 -5.19 19.84
CA TYR A 536 -16.70 -4.14 18.81
C TYR A 536 -16.93 -4.71 17.41
N LYS A 537 -16.84 -6.03 17.21
CA LYS A 537 -16.93 -6.77 15.94
C LYS A 537 -15.75 -6.53 15.00
N ASN A 538 -15.42 -5.27 14.69
CA ASN A 538 -14.35 -4.88 13.78
C ASN A 538 -13.30 -4.07 14.52
N VAL A 539 -12.13 -4.66 14.70
CA VAL A 539 -11.01 -4.10 15.47
C VAL A 539 -9.74 -4.11 14.62
N SER A 540 -9.02 -3.00 14.62
CA SER A 540 -7.65 -2.94 14.10
C SER A 540 -6.65 -3.01 15.26
N MET A 541 -5.49 -3.64 15.03
CA MET A 541 -4.32 -3.61 15.94
C MET A 541 -3.19 -2.88 15.23
N VAL A 542 -2.53 -1.98 15.95
CA VAL A 542 -1.35 -1.22 15.48
C VAL A 542 -0.16 -1.58 16.35
N GLY A 543 0.94 -1.98 15.73
CA GLY A 543 2.18 -2.38 16.41
C GLY A 543 3.41 -2.25 15.54
N ASP A 544 4.62 -2.38 16.14
CA ASP A 544 5.90 -2.23 15.45
C ASP A 544 6.84 -3.44 15.62
N GLY A 545 6.60 -4.28 16.62
CA GLY A 545 7.51 -5.32 17.07
C GLY A 545 7.15 -6.74 16.69
N ILE A 546 8.13 -7.64 16.83
CA ILE A 546 7.95 -9.10 16.70
C ILE A 546 6.89 -9.60 17.68
N ASN A 547 6.86 -9.02 18.88
CA ASN A 547 5.93 -9.39 19.95
C ASN A 547 4.48 -9.06 19.62
N ASP A 548 4.24 -8.16 18.66
CA ASP A 548 2.91 -7.74 18.24
C ASP A 548 2.37 -8.55 17.06
N ALA A 549 3.24 -9.25 16.31
CA ALA A 549 2.86 -9.99 15.11
C ALA A 549 1.67 -10.95 15.35
N PRO A 550 1.60 -11.75 16.42
CA PRO A 550 0.44 -12.59 16.69
C PRO A 550 -0.84 -11.78 16.97
N ALA A 551 -0.71 -10.61 17.61
CA ALA A 551 -1.83 -9.72 17.90
C ALA A 551 -2.32 -9.02 16.61
N LEU A 552 -1.40 -8.56 15.74
CA LEU A 552 -1.70 -8.01 14.41
C LEU A 552 -2.49 -9.01 13.59
N ALA A 553 -2.03 -10.28 13.49
CA ALA A 553 -2.72 -11.34 12.76
C ALA A 553 -4.10 -11.70 13.34
N SER A 554 -4.32 -11.46 14.63
CA SER A 554 -5.60 -11.78 15.29
C SER A 554 -6.66 -10.69 15.12
N ALA A 555 -6.30 -9.49 14.70
CA ALA A 555 -7.21 -8.38 14.44
C ALA A 555 -8.04 -8.60 13.15
N ASN A 556 -9.01 -7.73 12.86
CA ASN A 556 -9.67 -7.68 11.55
C ASN A 556 -8.80 -6.97 10.51
N VAL A 557 -7.95 -6.03 10.98
CA VAL A 557 -6.93 -5.38 10.19
C VAL A 557 -5.72 -5.12 11.09
N GLY A 558 -4.61 -5.80 10.83
CA GLY A 558 -3.33 -5.53 11.46
C GLY A 558 -2.59 -4.41 10.73
N ILE A 559 -2.09 -3.42 11.46
CA ILE A 559 -1.36 -2.26 10.89
C ILE A 559 0.05 -2.25 11.49
N ALA A 560 1.08 -2.38 10.66
CA ALA A 560 2.47 -2.27 11.08
C ALA A 560 3.01 -0.86 10.86
N MET A 561 3.89 -0.43 11.77
CA MET A 561 4.69 0.79 11.61
C MET A 561 5.82 0.55 10.60
N GLY A 562 6.19 1.56 9.80
CA GLY A 562 7.16 1.42 8.71
C GLY A 562 8.60 1.14 9.16
N GLU A 563 9.00 1.64 10.34
CA GLU A 563 10.26 1.31 11.00
C GLU A 563 10.17 0.07 11.90
N GLY A 564 9.02 -0.62 11.85
CA GLY A 564 8.81 -1.86 12.58
C GLY A 564 9.69 -3.00 12.08
N THR A 565 9.66 -4.11 12.80
CA THR A 565 10.41 -5.31 12.42
C THR A 565 9.86 -5.94 11.12
N ASP A 566 10.74 -6.60 10.37
CA ASP A 566 10.33 -7.30 9.14
C ASP A 566 9.18 -8.29 9.42
N VAL A 567 9.20 -8.97 10.56
CA VAL A 567 8.13 -9.91 10.96
C VAL A 567 6.79 -9.20 11.18
N ALA A 568 6.78 -8.01 11.79
CA ALA A 568 5.56 -7.22 11.94
C ALA A 568 5.03 -6.76 10.58
N MET A 569 5.92 -6.28 9.70
CA MET A 569 5.55 -5.89 8.34
C MET A 569 5.02 -7.05 7.50
N GLU A 570 5.62 -8.24 7.61
CA GLU A 570 5.15 -9.44 6.91
C GLU A 570 3.81 -9.97 7.44
N THR A 571 3.52 -9.77 8.71
CA THR A 571 2.29 -10.28 9.34
C THR A 571 1.11 -9.33 9.19
N ALA A 572 1.36 -8.02 9.16
CA ALA A 572 0.30 -7.01 9.09
C ALA A 572 -0.37 -6.97 7.71
N ASP A 573 -1.62 -6.55 7.69
CA ASP A 573 -2.46 -6.35 6.51
C ASP A 573 -2.23 -5.00 5.83
N VAL A 574 -1.78 -4.02 6.64
CA VAL A 574 -1.50 -2.64 6.25
C VAL A 574 -0.15 -2.22 6.83
N VAL A 575 0.67 -1.54 6.03
CA VAL A 575 1.96 -1.00 6.46
C VAL A 575 1.96 0.51 6.28
N LEU A 576 2.27 1.24 7.35
CA LEU A 576 2.51 2.68 7.32
C LEU A 576 3.98 2.91 6.97
N MET A 577 4.28 3.47 5.80
CA MET A 577 5.66 3.66 5.33
C MET A 577 6.46 4.64 6.19
N LYS A 578 5.81 5.61 6.78
CA LYS A 578 6.29 6.43 7.89
C LYS A 578 5.58 6.05 9.17
N ASN A 579 6.26 6.29 10.28
CA ASN A 579 5.68 6.12 11.62
C ASN A 579 4.70 7.25 11.97
N ASP A 580 3.85 7.64 11.02
CA ASP A 580 2.82 8.67 11.19
C ASP A 580 1.45 8.01 11.36
N LEU A 581 0.96 7.97 12.58
CA LEU A 581 -0.33 7.39 12.93
C LEU A 581 -1.54 8.14 12.34
N THR A 582 -1.37 9.39 11.90
CA THR A 582 -2.46 10.14 11.24
C THR A 582 -2.85 9.51 9.90
N LYS A 583 -1.93 8.78 9.27
CA LYS A 583 -2.16 8.04 8.02
C LYS A 583 -3.23 6.94 8.16
N ILE A 584 -3.44 6.42 9.37
CA ILE A 584 -4.53 5.48 9.65
C ILE A 584 -5.89 6.13 9.32
N THR A 585 -6.09 7.37 9.74
CA THR A 585 -7.35 8.08 9.49
C THR A 585 -7.54 8.45 8.03
N GLU A 586 -6.47 8.79 7.31
CA GLU A 586 -6.50 9.02 5.86
C GLU A 586 -6.86 7.73 5.11
N ALA A 587 -6.24 6.60 5.47
CA ALA A 587 -6.56 5.29 4.91
C ALA A 587 -8.02 4.89 5.16
N MET A 588 -8.54 5.10 6.38
CA MET A 588 -9.95 4.86 6.71
C MET A 588 -10.90 5.74 5.89
N ALA A 589 -10.54 6.99 5.63
CA ALA A 589 -11.33 7.90 4.79
C ALA A 589 -11.37 7.42 3.33
N ILE A 590 -10.23 7.00 2.75
CA ILE A 590 -10.16 6.41 1.40
C ILE A 590 -10.99 5.13 1.34
N SER A 591 -10.86 4.24 2.31
CA SER A 591 -11.62 2.98 2.42
C SER A 591 -13.13 3.22 2.48
N THR A 592 -13.55 4.19 3.30
CA THR A 592 -14.97 4.58 3.40
C THR A 592 -15.49 5.18 2.09
N LYS A 593 -14.70 6.02 1.42
CA LYS A 593 -15.03 6.61 0.11
C LYS A 593 -15.14 5.51 -0.96
N MET A 594 -14.22 4.53 -0.95
CA MET A 594 -14.25 3.37 -1.85
C MET A 594 -15.57 2.60 -1.69
N ASN A 595 -15.92 2.20 -0.46
CA ASN A 595 -17.15 1.46 -0.21
C ASN A 595 -18.42 2.24 -0.59
N LYS A 596 -18.41 3.57 -0.41
CA LYS A 596 -19.51 4.42 -0.88
C LYS A 596 -19.63 4.40 -2.41
N ILE A 597 -18.50 4.48 -3.12
CA ILE A 597 -18.46 4.43 -4.60
C ILE A 597 -18.92 3.05 -5.09
N ILE A 598 -18.45 1.96 -4.49
CA ILE A 598 -18.90 0.60 -4.83
C ILE A 598 -20.41 0.46 -4.66
N LYS A 599 -20.97 0.91 -3.54
CA LYS A 599 -22.44 0.88 -3.32
C LYS A 599 -23.20 1.72 -4.35
N GLN A 600 -22.69 2.91 -4.70
CA GLN A 600 -23.27 3.73 -5.76
C GLN A 600 -23.26 3.01 -7.11
N ASN A 601 -22.13 2.41 -7.46
CA ASN A 601 -21.95 1.68 -8.71
C ASN A 601 -22.90 0.49 -8.79
N VAL A 602 -22.97 -0.34 -7.75
CA VAL A 602 -23.85 -1.51 -7.68
C VAL A 602 -25.31 -1.09 -7.82
N PHE A 603 -25.76 -0.09 -7.07
CA PHE A 603 -27.13 0.40 -7.18
C PHE A 603 -27.44 0.96 -8.57
N PHE A 604 -26.55 1.74 -9.15
CA PHE A 604 -26.69 2.28 -10.50
C PHE A 604 -26.76 1.17 -11.54
N SER A 605 -25.86 0.18 -11.50
CA SER A 605 -25.83 -0.95 -12.42
C SER A 605 -27.12 -1.77 -12.36
N LEU A 606 -27.57 -2.12 -11.18
CA LEU A 606 -28.83 -2.87 -11.00
C LEU A 606 -30.04 -2.08 -11.52
N SER A 607 -30.07 -0.77 -11.30
CA SER A 607 -31.16 0.09 -11.80
C SER A 607 -31.20 0.14 -13.33
N ILE A 608 -30.04 0.30 -13.97
CA ILE A 608 -29.94 0.30 -15.45
C ILE A 608 -30.34 -1.06 -16.02
N ILE A 609 -29.82 -2.16 -15.47
CA ILE A 609 -30.20 -3.52 -15.92
C ILE A 609 -31.72 -3.70 -15.85
N LEU A 610 -32.33 -3.33 -14.73
CA LEU A 610 -33.79 -3.45 -14.57
C LEU A 610 -34.58 -2.61 -15.59
N ILE A 611 -34.16 -1.35 -15.83
CA ILE A 611 -34.78 -0.46 -16.82
C ILE A 611 -34.68 -1.07 -18.22
N LEU A 612 -33.49 -1.56 -18.61
CA LEU A 612 -33.26 -2.14 -19.93
C LEU A 612 -34.06 -3.43 -20.13
N ILE A 613 -34.13 -4.30 -19.12
CA ILE A 613 -34.97 -5.53 -19.16
C ILE A 613 -36.45 -5.17 -19.36
N LEU A 614 -36.98 -4.24 -18.55
CA LEU A 614 -38.37 -3.81 -18.66
C LEU A 614 -38.64 -3.18 -20.04
N SER A 615 -37.76 -2.30 -20.53
CA SER A 615 -37.88 -1.68 -21.86
C SER A 615 -37.88 -2.71 -22.98
N ASN A 616 -37.09 -3.79 -22.86
CA ASN A 616 -37.10 -4.89 -23.82
C ASN A 616 -38.48 -5.66 -23.81
N PHE A 617 -39.00 -5.94 -22.61
CA PHE A 617 -40.32 -6.59 -22.49
C PHE A 617 -41.45 -5.75 -23.09
N PHE A 618 -41.39 -4.43 -22.93
CA PHE A 618 -42.40 -3.51 -23.53
C PHE A 618 -42.12 -3.19 -25.01
N GLN A 619 -41.10 -3.83 -25.62
CA GLN A 619 -40.71 -3.63 -27.02
C GLN A 619 -40.30 -2.19 -27.36
N LEU A 620 -39.81 -1.44 -26.37
CA LEU A 620 -39.37 -0.05 -26.49
C LEU A 620 -37.88 0.05 -26.86
N LEU A 621 -37.17 -1.09 -26.85
CA LEU A 621 -35.72 -1.15 -27.00
C LEU A 621 -35.33 -1.98 -28.23
N ASP A 622 -34.42 -1.48 -29.05
CA ASP A 622 -33.73 -2.24 -30.09
C ASP A 622 -32.34 -2.71 -29.59
N LEU A 623 -31.70 -3.60 -30.32
CA LEU A 623 -30.43 -4.17 -29.92
C LEU A 623 -29.31 -3.11 -29.78
N PRO A 624 -29.12 -2.16 -30.74
CA PRO A 624 -28.11 -1.10 -30.59
C PRO A 624 -28.30 -0.22 -29.37
N LEU A 625 -29.52 0.23 -29.08
CA LEU A 625 -29.82 1.04 -27.90
C LEU A 625 -29.63 0.24 -26.61
N GLY A 626 -29.99 -1.04 -26.61
CA GLY A 626 -29.74 -1.96 -25.49
C GLY A 626 -28.25 -2.07 -25.18
N VAL A 627 -27.43 -2.26 -26.20
CA VAL A 627 -25.96 -2.33 -26.08
C VAL A 627 -25.35 -1.00 -25.60
N ILE A 628 -25.79 0.13 -26.16
CA ILE A 628 -25.31 1.47 -25.72
C ILE A 628 -25.67 1.70 -24.25
N GLY A 629 -26.88 1.35 -23.82
CA GLY A 629 -27.31 1.50 -22.44
C GLY A 629 -26.52 0.61 -21.49
N HIS A 630 -26.29 -0.64 -21.86
CA HIS A 630 -25.56 -1.63 -21.08
C HIS A 630 -24.07 -1.26 -20.97
N GLU A 631 -23.36 -1.13 -22.09
CA GLU A 631 -21.93 -0.83 -22.11
C GLU A 631 -21.63 0.60 -21.63
N GLY A 632 -22.53 1.55 -21.92
CA GLY A 632 -22.44 2.91 -21.39
C GLY A 632 -22.49 2.93 -19.86
N SER A 633 -23.33 2.09 -19.26
CA SER A 633 -23.40 1.95 -17.80
C SER A 633 -22.10 1.38 -17.22
N THR A 634 -21.50 0.39 -17.88
CA THR A 634 -20.21 -0.20 -17.49
C THR A 634 -19.09 0.85 -17.52
N ILE A 635 -18.99 1.64 -18.58
CA ILE A 635 -18.00 2.72 -18.68
C ILE A 635 -18.19 3.76 -17.58
N LEU A 636 -19.43 4.18 -17.29
CA LEU A 636 -19.72 5.15 -16.23
C LEU A 636 -19.32 4.66 -14.84
N VAL A 637 -19.58 3.39 -14.54
CA VAL A 637 -19.20 2.74 -13.30
C VAL A 637 -17.67 2.70 -13.12
N ILE A 638 -16.95 2.32 -14.17
CA ILE A 638 -15.49 2.32 -14.18
C ILE A 638 -14.94 3.73 -13.92
N LEU A 639 -15.45 4.74 -14.65
CA LEU A 639 -15.04 6.13 -14.48
C LEU A 639 -15.34 6.66 -13.07
N ASN A 640 -16.46 6.23 -12.45
CA ASN A 640 -16.77 6.59 -11.07
C ASN A 640 -15.76 5.98 -10.09
N GLY A 641 -15.28 4.74 -10.33
CA GLY A 641 -14.21 4.10 -9.54
C GLY A 641 -12.89 4.88 -9.58
N LEU A 642 -12.52 5.42 -10.75
CA LEU A 642 -11.29 6.22 -10.92
C LEU A 642 -11.27 7.55 -10.15
N ARG A 643 -12.39 8.02 -9.60
CA ARG A 643 -12.44 9.22 -8.73
C ARG A 643 -11.60 9.08 -7.46
N LEU A 644 -11.19 7.87 -7.11
CA LEU A 644 -10.31 7.60 -5.96
C LEU A 644 -8.83 7.88 -6.25
N LEU A 645 -8.43 8.00 -7.53
CA LEU A 645 -7.06 8.38 -7.92
C LEU A 645 -6.78 9.89 -7.76
N LYS A 646 -7.81 10.69 -7.57
CA LYS A 646 -7.72 12.14 -7.31
C LYS A 646 -7.69 12.39 -5.81
#